data_514f603ee0252ad4015b6433be9c2c43
#
_entry.id   514f603ee0252ad4015b6433be9c2c43
#
_cell.length_a   1.000
_cell.length_b   1.000
_cell.length_c   1.000
_cell.angle_alpha   90.00
_cell.angle_beta   90.00
_cell.angle_gamma   90.00
#
_symmetry.space_group_name_H-M   'P 1'
#
loop_
_entity.id
_entity.type
_entity.pdbx_description
1 polymer ?
#
loop_
_entity_poly.entity_id
_entity_poly.type
_entity_poly.pdbx_seq_one_letter_code
_entity_poly.pdbx_strand_id
1 'polypeptide(L)'
;MLQSYMNHVRGERYNFLVDVIFTPFAWISSWVISFMNFLRLHGLLKTQEPPLPLISVGNITYGGTNKTPFVEMLAKFALSKHVKTGIVTRGYSGKSQSNMASIILNGQGNRDFTGDEPLLLSRELPEVPVAVARHRIEGVNKLKSLSCELVIADDGFQHRSLSRDVDIVLIDSICPFGSGKLIPAGIMREKINAISRADIVVLTKSEQVPVNELENLRELASKYISPDRIFTSRLEHDGWIGTEPPKGSRVFAFSAIGSPESFRRSVMNSGLVLTGEKHFRDHHRYTLKDLECLCSLARKNNSQFMICTQKDLFNMPDSWSCEIPLVIPKVKAVVNESERFFETLTHDLKPKIIVASNGYGEDSIGVMLAKKLRRRFRESEIWAFPLVGRGDAYIKEGFEVKSAPSVTPSGGVLKYSLKDLLGDMRAGLLKHVRAQLGDWRKIAKSIRTPICVGDVYLLLHTLWGSGARPLFAATAKTVYLSGHWRLERALINKFTLRTWTRDAKSAEQLGDNAVYSGSPIMDLLYEDENYDSGKIYSPEFGDVILLLPGSRLRACKDVKLLLDAAEILSSQGESKFRMVLAPTLPVKEFLTSCESYGWKVSITHDSLIKNGINIELTSRSIASSTQGVKILLGLGGTANQLCAGLGIPVISIDEKGKRVQKKLLGDSEILTENNPEALAECALRVLRDKELYSFMSNSGRTRMGSTGALDDIVNYAGQVMGWDIRERVYKKMQAGT
;
A
#
# COMPACT_ATOMS: atom_id res chain seq x y z
N MET A 1 -39.64 2.49 -29.60
CA MET A 1 -38.41 3.31 -29.44
C MET A 1 -37.48 2.74 -28.36
N LEU A 2 -37.95 2.53 -27.12
CA LEU A 2 -37.11 1.99 -26.03
C LEU A 2 -36.54 0.60 -26.34
N GLN A 3 -37.33 -0.33 -26.87
CA GLN A 3 -36.88 -1.67 -27.25
C GLN A 3 -35.80 -1.64 -28.34
N SER A 4 -35.94 -0.76 -29.32
CA SER A 4 -34.95 -0.59 -30.39
C SER A 4 -33.64 0.01 -29.85
N TYR A 5 -33.73 0.92 -28.87
CA TYR A 5 -32.54 1.43 -28.15
C TYR A 5 -31.84 0.30 -27.38
N MET A 6 -32.61 -0.49 -26.60
CA MET A 6 -32.06 -1.59 -25.81
C MET A 6 -31.36 -2.65 -26.69
N ASN A 7 -31.97 -3.03 -27.80
CA ASN A 7 -31.39 -3.98 -28.74
C ASN A 7 -30.09 -3.42 -29.37
N HIS A 8 -30.04 -2.11 -29.66
CA HIS A 8 -28.83 -1.47 -30.18
C HIS A 8 -27.69 -1.48 -29.15
N VAL A 9 -27.95 -1.02 -27.93
CA VAL A 9 -26.88 -0.93 -26.90
C VAL A 9 -26.36 -2.30 -26.46
N ARG A 10 -27.21 -3.33 -26.56
CA ARG A 10 -26.81 -4.74 -26.34
C ARG A 10 -26.09 -5.38 -27.52
N GLY A 11 -26.06 -4.71 -28.69
CA GLY A 11 -25.45 -5.25 -29.89
C GLY A 11 -26.29 -6.29 -30.62
N GLU A 12 -27.57 -6.48 -30.22
CA GLU A 12 -28.49 -7.45 -30.83
C GLU A 12 -29.02 -6.99 -32.18
N ARG A 13 -29.24 -5.67 -32.33
CA ARG A 13 -29.70 -5.06 -33.58
C ARG A 13 -29.21 -3.63 -33.71
N TYR A 14 -28.49 -3.35 -34.81
CA TYR A 14 -28.00 -2.00 -35.10
C TYR A 14 -29.12 -1.00 -35.36
N ASN A 15 -29.03 0.20 -34.78
CA ASN A 15 -29.91 1.33 -35.07
C ASN A 15 -29.08 2.58 -35.31
N PHE A 16 -29.10 3.06 -36.56
CA PHE A 16 -28.31 4.22 -37.03
C PHE A 16 -28.60 5.50 -36.24
N LEU A 17 -29.89 5.81 -35.94
CA LEU A 17 -30.28 7.02 -35.22
C LEU A 17 -29.74 7.02 -33.79
N VAL A 18 -29.83 5.87 -33.11
CA VAL A 18 -29.28 5.72 -31.75
C VAL A 18 -27.77 5.93 -31.79
N ASP A 19 -27.11 5.39 -32.79
CA ASP A 19 -25.67 5.47 -32.94
C ASP A 19 -25.21 6.92 -33.15
N VAL A 20 -25.78 7.62 -34.11
CA VAL A 20 -25.41 9.01 -34.46
C VAL A 20 -25.68 9.96 -33.27
N ILE A 21 -26.82 9.80 -32.57
CA ILE A 21 -27.18 10.69 -31.46
C ILE A 21 -26.28 10.45 -30.24
N PHE A 22 -26.04 9.21 -29.85
CA PHE A 22 -25.43 8.88 -28.57
C PHE A 22 -23.92 8.66 -28.60
N THR A 23 -23.31 8.36 -29.76
CA THR A 23 -21.86 8.15 -29.88
C THR A 23 -21.03 9.38 -29.47
N PRO A 24 -21.37 10.63 -29.81
CA PRO A 24 -20.63 11.80 -29.34
C PRO A 24 -20.58 11.92 -27.80
N PHE A 25 -21.70 11.62 -27.14
CA PHE A 25 -21.77 11.63 -25.66
C PHE A 25 -20.91 10.50 -25.08
N ALA A 26 -20.88 9.34 -25.72
CA ALA A 26 -20.00 8.23 -25.30
C ALA A 26 -18.51 8.59 -25.44
N TRP A 27 -18.11 9.37 -26.46
CA TRP A 27 -16.75 9.89 -26.59
C TRP A 27 -16.38 10.86 -25.46
N ILE A 28 -17.28 11.81 -25.14
CA ILE A 28 -17.07 12.75 -24.04
C ILE A 28 -16.91 11.97 -22.72
N SER A 29 -17.81 11.01 -22.45
CA SER A 29 -17.71 10.13 -21.27
C SER A 29 -16.38 9.38 -21.22
N SER A 30 -15.93 8.83 -22.37
CA SER A 30 -14.64 8.16 -22.50
C SER A 30 -13.47 9.07 -22.16
N TRP A 31 -13.48 10.31 -22.65
CA TRP A 31 -12.42 11.28 -22.39
C TRP A 31 -12.38 11.67 -20.90
N VAL A 32 -13.53 11.98 -20.30
CA VAL A 32 -13.65 12.31 -18.87
C VAL A 32 -13.13 11.16 -18.00
N ILE A 33 -13.58 9.92 -18.26
CA ILE A 33 -13.13 8.75 -17.51
C ILE A 33 -11.61 8.56 -17.66
N SER A 34 -11.06 8.71 -18.87
CA SER A 34 -9.63 8.58 -19.14
C SER A 34 -8.81 9.64 -18.43
N PHE A 35 -9.28 10.89 -18.41
CA PHE A 35 -8.64 12.00 -17.71
C PHE A 35 -8.65 11.81 -16.19
N MET A 36 -9.80 11.42 -15.62
CA MET A 36 -9.89 11.10 -14.19
C MET A 36 -8.99 9.93 -13.80
N ASN A 37 -8.87 8.93 -14.68
CA ASN A 37 -7.97 7.79 -14.48
C ASN A 37 -6.50 8.22 -14.53
N PHE A 38 -6.13 9.11 -15.45
CA PHE A 38 -4.80 9.71 -15.52
C PHE A 38 -4.45 10.45 -14.23
N LEU A 39 -5.34 11.31 -13.73
CA LEU A 39 -5.11 12.05 -12.49
C LEU A 39 -4.90 11.12 -11.27
N ARG A 40 -5.66 10.02 -11.20
CA ARG A 40 -5.50 9.02 -10.12
C ARG A 40 -4.22 8.23 -10.24
N LEU A 41 -3.86 7.80 -11.46
CA LEU A 41 -2.63 7.05 -11.70
C LEU A 41 -1.38 7.81 -11.26
N HIS A 42 -1.43 9.14 -11.29
CA HIS A 42 -0.32 10.01 -10.86
C HIS A 42 -0.51 10.58 -9.44
N GLY A 43 -1.45 10.02 -8.65
CA GLY A 43 -1.68 10.43 -7.26
C GLY A 43 -2.25 11.84 -7.08
N LEU A 44 -2.65 12.52 -8.17
CA LEU A 44 -3.20 13.89 -8.12
C LEU A 44 -4.59 13.94 -7.50
N LEU A 45 -5.38 12.87 -7.64
CA LEU A 45 -6.64 12.69 -6.93
C LEU A 45 -6.43 11.81 -5.70
N LYS A 46 -6.98 12.25 -4.57
CA LYS A 46 -6.88 11.53 -3.30
C LYS A 46 -7.61 10.19 -3.39
N THR A 47 -6.91 9.10 -3.13
CA THR A 47 -7.46 7.79 -2.83
C THR A 47 -7.48 7.61 -1.31
N GLN A 48 -8.59 7.11 -0.78
CA GLN A 48 -8.76 6.84 0.65
C GLN A 48 -8.30 5.42 0.94
N GLU A 49 -7.45 5.27 1.96
CA GLU A 49 -6.98 3.95 2.40
C GLU A 49 -7.92 3.39 3.47
N PRO A 50 -8.59 2.24 3.20
CA PRO A 50 -9.44 1.62 4.19
C PRO A 50 -8.61 0.99 5.31
N PRO A 51 -9.07 1.09 6.58
CA PRO A 51 -8.39 0.48 7.72
C PRO A 51 -8.59 -1.04 7.81
N LEU A 52 -9.38 -1.62 6.92
CA LEU A 52 -9.62 -3.06 6.77
C LEU A 52 -9.22 -3.52 5.37
N PRO A 53 -8.79 -4.78 5.21
CA PRO A 53 -8.65 -5.36 3.88
C PRO A 53 -9.99 -5.34 3.15
N LEU A 54 -9.93 -5.05 1.84
CA LEU A 54 -11.11 -4.84 1.02
C LEU A 54 -11.01 -5.60 -0.30
N ILE A 55 -11.96 -6.50 -0.54
CA ILE A 55 -12.17 -7.17 -1.83
C ILE A 55 -13.27 -6.42 -2.57
N SER A 56 -12.99 -5.96 -3.78
CA SER A 56 -13.97 -5.32 -4.63
C SER A 56 -14.51 -6.33 -5.63
N VAL A 57 -15.82 -6.44 -5.72
CA VAL A 57 -16.52 -7.18 -6.78
C VAL A 57 -17.26 -6.17 -7.65
N GLY A 58 -17.02 -6.21 -8.94
CA GLY A 58 -17.69 -5.29 -9.86
C GLY A 58 -17.73 -5.81 -11.30
N ASN A 59 -18.16 -4.97 -12.20
CA ASN A 59 -18.22 -5.29 -13.63
C ASN A 59 -17.93 -4.03 -14.46
N ILE A 60 -17.70 -4.20 -15.76
CA ILE A 60 -17.43 -3.08 -16.69
C ILE A 60 -18.63 -2.75 -17.58
N THR A 61 -19.74 -3.43 -17.45
CA THR A 61 -20.97 -3.25 -18.23
C THR A 61 -22.17 -3.02 -17.33
N TYR A 62 -23.22 -2.43 -17.85
CA TYR A 62 -24.54 -2.48 -17.22
C TYR A 62 -25.22 -3.83 -17.51
N GLY A 63 -25.95 -4.35 -16.53
CA GLY A 63 -26.70 -5.60 -16.63
C GLY A 63 -26.50 -6.54 -15.46
N GLY A 64 -27.24 -7.63 -15.45
CA GLY A 64 -27.19 -8.66 -14.41
C GLY A 64 -26.00 -9.61 -14.59
N THR A 65 -24.87 -9.27 -14.04
CA THR A 65 -23.61 -10.05 -14.10
C THR A 65 -23.43 -11.01 -12.92
N ASN A 66 -24.51 -11.39 -12.22
CA ASN A 66 -24.50 -12.28 -11.05
C ASN A 66 -23.63 -11.80 -9.88
N LYS A 67 -23.49 -10.45 -9.70
CA LYS A 67 -22.70 -9.86 -8.59
C LYS A 67 -23.16 -10.34 -7.22
N THR A 68 -24.45 -10.23 -6.93
CA THR A 68 -25.01 -10.53 -5.60
C THR A 68 -24.73 -11.98 -5.17
N PRO A 69 -25.03 -13.04 -5.98
CA PRO A 69 -24.64 -14.41 -5.63
C PRO A 69 -23.12 -14.61 -5.50
N PHE A 70 -22.33 -13.86 -6.26
CA PHE A 70 -20.86 -13.94 -6.17
C PHE A 70 -20.33 -13.32 -4.88
N VAL A 71 -20.85 -12.16 -4.47
CA VAL A 71 -20.54 -11.52 -3.17
C VAL A 71 -20.93 -12.42 -2.01
N GLU A 72 -22.09 -13.08 -2.10
CA GLU A 72 -22.56 -14.05 -1.12
C GLU A 72 -21.60 -15.25 -1.00
N MET A 73 -21.15 -15.82 -2.12
CA MET A 73 -20.16 -16.91 -2.15
C MET A 73 -18.85 -16.50 -1.46
N LEU A 74 -18.33 -15.31 -1.76
CA LEU A 74 -17.10 -14.79 -1.13
C LEU A 74 -17.27 -14.58 0.38
N ALA A 75 -18.42 -14.05 0.80
CA ALA A 75 -18.70 -13.83 2.23
C ALA A 75 -18.79 -15.18 2.98
N LYS A 76 -19.49 -16.18 2.42
CA LYS A 76 -19.56 -17.53 2.97
C LYS A 76 -18.17 -18.18 3.07
N PHE A 77 -17.32 -18.01 2.04
CA PHE A 77 -15.95 -18.51 2.09
C PHE A 77 -15.15 -17.85 3.22
N ALA A 78 -15.19 -16.51 3.34
CA ALA A 78 -14.48 -15.82 4.41
C ALA A 78 -14.99 -16.23 5.82
N LEU A 79 -16.30 -16.39 5.99
CA LEU A 79 -16.89 -16.90 7.24
C LEU A 79 -16.42 -18.33 7.56
N SER A 80 -16.31 -19.21 6.56
CA SER A 80 -15.79 -20.59 6.77
C SER A 80 -14.35 -20.61 7.24
N LYS A 81 -13.60 -19.54 6.96
CA LYS A 81 -12.21 -19.30 7.47
C LYS A 81 -12.19 -18.49 8.78
N HIS A 82 -13.33 -18.37 9.46
CA HIS A 82 -13.47 -17.60 10.70
C HIS A 82 -13.04 -16.13 10.59
N VAL A 83 -13.22 -15.52 9.41
CA VAL A 83 -12.97 -14.09 9.17
C VAL A 83 -14.29 -13.33 9.30
N LYS A 84 -14.39 -12.45 10.29
CA LYS A 84 -15.56 -11.59 10.47
C LYS A 84 -15.68 -10.63 9.30
N THR A 85 -16.62 -10.89 8.41
CA THR A 85 -16.77 -10.17 7.15
C THR A 85 -17.93 -9.20 7.19
N GLY A 86 -17.77 -8.03 6.56
CA GLY A 86 -18.84 -7.07 6.31
C GLY A 86 -18.96 -6.77 4.81
N ILE A 87 -20.11 -6.34 4.36
CA ILE A 87 -20.34 -5.93 2.97
C ILE A 87 -20.59 -4.42 2.93
N VAL A 88 -19.97 -3.72 1.96
CA VAL A 88 -20.26 -2.29 1.70
C VAL A 88 -20.82 -2.13 0.30
N THR A 89 -21.97 -1.45 0.19
CA THR A 89 -22.64 -1.16 -1.07
C THR A 89 -23.11 0.29 -1.13
N ARG A 90 -23.52 0.77 -2.32
CA ARG A 90 -24.03 2.11 -2.52
C ARG A 90 -25.52 2.26 -2.20
N GLY A 91 -26.29 1.18 -2.32
CA GLY A 91 -27.74 1.23 -2.18
C GLY A 91 -28.41 1.96 -3.34
N TYR A 92 -28.31 1.39 -4.54
CA TYR A 92 -29.06 1.90 -5.69
C TYR A 92 -30.56 1.82 -5.40
N SER A 93 -31.30 2.85 -5.76
CA SER A 93 -32.77 3.03 -5.54
C SER A 93 -33.18 3.50 -4.13
N GLY A 94 -32.31 3.50 -3.13
CA GLY A 94 -32.63 4.02 -1.80
C GLY A 94 -32.68 5.55 -1.74
N LYS A 95 -33.66 6.10 -1.00
CA LYS A 95 -33.81 7.55 -0.74
C LYS A 95 -32.85 8.06 0.35
N SER A 96 -31.83 7.29 0.74
CA SER A 96 -30.87 7.73 1.76
C SER A 96 -30.16 9.01 1.30
N GLN A 97 -30.67 10.16 1.73
CA GLN A 97 -30.07 11.48 1.52
C GLN A 97 -29.05 11.82 2.61
N SER A 98 -28.90 10.98 3.64
CA SER A 98 -27.94 11.24 4.71
C SER A 98 -26.52 10.89 4.25
N ASN A 99 -25.55 11.72 4.60
CA ASN A 99 -24.12 11.43 4.40
C ASN A 99 -23.63 10.30 5.33
N MET A 100 -24.46 9.80 6.24
CA MET A 100 -24.11 8.76 7.19
C MET A 100 -24.37 7.36 6.63
N ALA A 101 -23.43 6.43 6.87
CA ALA A 101 -23.60 5.03 6.54
C ALA A 101 -24.73 4.39 7.39
N SER A 102 -25.61 3.64 6.73
CA SER A 102 -26.65 2.83 7.37
C SER A 102 -26.20 1.38 7.43
N ILE A 103 -26.42 0.69 8.56
CA ILE A 103 -26.11 -0.74 8.71
C ILE A 103 -27.42 -1.53 8.68
N ILE A 104 -27.42 -2.62 7.91
CA ILE A 104 -28.50 -3.59 7.86
C ILE A 104 -27.95 -4.90 8.46
N LEU A 105 -28.73 -5.47 9.39
CA LEU A 105 -28.46 -6.76 10.01
C LEU A 105 -29.70 -7.64 9.93
N ASN A 106 -29.57 -8.93 9.69
CA ASN A 106 -30.68 -9.92 9.64
C ASN A 106 -31.83 -9.51 8.71
N GLY A 107 -31.54 -8.80 7.62
CA GLY A 107 -32.57 -8.29 6.72
C GLY A 107 -33.49 -7.23 7.33
N GLN A 108 -33.17 -6.71 8.51
CA GLN A 108 -33.94 -5.65 9.16
C GLN A 108 -33.49 -4.28 8.60
N GLY A 109 -34.30 -3.71 7.74
CA GLY A 109 -34.03 -2.41 7.14
C GLY A 109 -35.24 -1.90 6.36
N ASN A 110 -35.36 -0.58 6.25
CA ASN A 110 -36.38 0.01 5.40
C ASN A 110 -35.88 0.08 3.96
N ARG A 111 -36.50 -0.68 3.09
CA ARG A 111 -36.18 -0.79 1.68
C ARG A 111 -36.12 0.55 0.95
N ASP A 112 -37.00 1.50 1.29
CA ASP A 112 -37.02 2.81 0.65
C ASP A 112 -35.75 3.62 0.93
N PHE A 113 -35.05 3.32 2.01
CA PHE A 113 -33.79 3.98 2.38
C PHE A 113 -32.56 3.19 1.95
N THR A 114 -32.61 1.86 1.95
CA THR A 114 -31.43 0.99 1.75
C THR A 114 -31.35 0.39 0.35
N GLY A 115 -32.46 0.25 -0.34
CA GLY A 115 -32.57 -0.47 -1.61
C GLY A 115 -32.84 -1.99 -1.42
N ASP A 116 -33.18 -2.67 -2.51
CA ASP A 116 -33.56 -4.09 -2.55
C ASP A 116 -32.33 -5.02 -2.44
N GLU A 117 -31.23 -4.75 -3.17
CA GLU A 117 -30.03 -5.61 -3.17
C GLU A 117 -29.33 -5.74 -1.81
N PRO A 118 -29.12 -4.63 -1.04
CA PRO A 118 -28.56 -4.72 0.31
C PRO A 118 -29.43 -5.52 1.28
N LEU A 119 -30.74 -5.39 1.17
CA LEU A 119 -31.67 -6.17 2.00
C LEU A 119 -31.63 -7.67 1.68
N LEU A 120 -31.56 -8.00 0.39
CA LEU A 120 -31.40 -9.40 -0.06
C LEU A 120 -30.12 -10.00 0.52
N LEU A 121 -28.98 -9.32 0.36
CA LEU A 121 -27.69 -9.77 0.92
C LEU A 121 -27.77 -9.97 2.44
N SER A 122 -28.39 -9.04 3.16
CA SER A 122 -28.49 -9.14 4.62
C SER A 122 -29.43 -10.28 5.09
N ARG A 123 -30.39 -10.69 4.29
CA ARG A 123 -31.27 -11.86 4.60
C ARG A 123 -30.58 -13.19 4.30
N GLU A 124 -29.85 -13.26 3.18
CA GLU A 124 -29.11 -14.48 2.81
C GLU A 124 -27.85 -14.69 3.68
N LEU A 125 -27.36 -13.62 4.30
CA LEU A 125 -26.18 -13.61 5.16
C LEU A 125 -26.49 -12.95 6.51
N PRO A 126 -27.27 -13.58 7.40
CA PRO A 126 -27.72 -12.98 8.67
C PRO A 126 -26.58 -12.52 9.59
N GLU A 127 -25.44 -13.20 9.55
CA GLU A 127 -24.25 -12.92 10.37
C GLU A 127 -23.36 -11.80 9.80
N VAL A 128 -23.62 -11.35 8.56
CA VAL A 128 -22.80 -10.38 7.84
C VAL A 128 -23.46 -9.01 7.85
N PRO A 129 -22.90 -8.02 8.55
CA PRO A 129 -23.42 -6.65 8.47
C PRO A 129 -23.23 -6.07 7.09
N VAL A 130 -24.29 -5.46 6.54
CA VAL A 130 -24.29 -4.77 5.25
C VAL A 130 -24.35 -3.27 5.49
N ALA A 131 -23.29 -2.56 5.11
CA ALA A 131 -23.21 -1.11 5.18
C ALA A 131 -23.66 -0.49 3.85
N VAL A 132 -24.69 0.35 3.91
CA VAL A 132 -25.14 1.15 2.77
C VAL A 132 -24.60 2.57 2.95
N ALA A 133 -23.69 2.98 2.05
CA ALA A 133 -23.02 4.27 2.17
C ALA A 133 -22.73 4.92 0.81
N ARG A 134 -23.06 6.22 0.69
CA ARG A 134 -22.70 7.02 -0.48
C ARG A 134 -21.17 7.14 -0.60
N HIS A 135 -20.50 7.43 0.53
CA HIS A 135 -19.04 7.41 0.67
C HIS A 135 -18.65 6.09 1.31
N ARG A 136 -18.18 5.15 0.51
CA ARG A 136 -17.90 3.77 0.97
C ARG A 136 -16.92 3.68 2.13
N ILE A 137 -16.00 4.65 2.27
CA ILE A 137 -15.07 4.68 3.41
C ILE A 137 -15.81 4.82 4.75
N GLU A 138 -16.91 5.55 4.81
CA GLU A 138 -17.74 5.67 6.02
C GLU A 138 -18.39 4.32 6.37
N GLY A 139 -18.85 3.59 5.34
CA GLY A 139 -19.34 2.22 5.50
C GLY A 139 -18.27 1.28 6.05
N VAL A 140 -17.05 1.34 5.50
CA VAL A 140 -15.92 0.54 6.00
C VAL A 140 -15.57 0.89 7.44
N ASN A 141 -15.52 2.17 7.79
CA ASN A 141 -15.25 2.61 9.19
C ASN A 141 -16.34 2.11 10.14
N LYS A 142 -17.60 2.14 9.73
CA LYS A 142 -18.70 1.60 10.52
C LYS A 142 -18.60 0.09 10.70
N LEU A 143 -18.25 -0.65 9.64
CA LEU A 143 -18.00 -2.10 9.73
C LEU A 143 -16.82 -2.43 10.65
N LYS A 144 -15.76 -1.60 10.64
CA LYS A 144 -14.65 -1.74 11.60
C LYS A 144 -15.13 -1.59 13.04
N SER A 145 -16.02 -0.63 13.33
CA SER A 145 -16.59 -0.44 14.68
C SER A 145 -17.46 -1.63 15.14
N LEU A 146 -17.96 -2.44 14.19
CA LEU A 146 -18.65 -3.71 14.44
C LEU A 146 -17.69 -4.91 14.52
N SER A 147 -16.40 -4.66 14.61
CA SER A 147 -15.35 -5.68 14.69
C SER A 147 -15.24 -6.57 13.44
N CYS A 148 -15.66 -6.10 12.28
CA CYS A 148 -15.35 -6.76 11.03
C CYS A 148 -13.84 -6.71 10.77
N GLU A 149 -13.31 -7.76 10.16
CA GLU A 149 -11.89 -7.91 9.80
C GLU A 149 -11.67 -7.78 8.30
N LEU A 150 -12.66 -8.13 7.48
CA LEU A 150 -12.65 -8.07 6.01
C LEU A 150 -13.88 -7.35 5.51
N VAL A 151 -13.74 -6.60 4.43
CA VAL A 151 -14.86 -5.95 3.74
C VAL A 151 -14.93 -6.41 2.30
N ILE A 152 -16.14 -6.76 1.84
CA ILE A 152 -16.45 -7.00 0.43
C ILE A 152 -17.23 -5.80 -0.08
N ALA A 153 -16.70 -5.13 -1.11
CA ALA A 153 -17.37 -4.00 -1.75
C ALA A 153 -18.17 -4.48 -2.97
N ASP A 154 -19.49 -4.45 -2.84
CA ASP A 154 -20.39 -4.72 -3.95
C ASP A 154 -20.43 -3.54 -4.92
N ASP A 155 -20.38 -3.85 -6.22
CA ASP A 155 -20.27 -2.89 -7.35
C ASP A 155 -19.13 -1.89 -7.14
N GLY A 156 -17.94 -2.39 -6.73
CA GLY A 156 -16.78 -1.62 -6.28
C GLY A 156 -15.87 -1.09 -7.39
N PHE A 157 -15.82 -1.72 -8.57
CA PHE A 157 -14.76 -1.54 -9.55
C PHE A 157 -14.60 -0.11 -10.07
N GLN A 158 -15.70 0.64 -10.29
CA GLN A 158 -15.65 2.04 -10.69
C GLN A 158 -15.32 2.99 -9.54
N HIS A 159 -15.43 2.56 -8.28
CA HIS A 159 -15.25 3.43 -7.12
C HIS A 159 -13.77 3.59 -6.75
N ARG A 160 -12.98 4.16 -7.64
CA ARG A 160 -11.52 4.29 -7.54
C ARG A 160 -11.00 5.27 -6.48
N SER A 161 -11.89 5.98 -5.78
CA SER A 161 -11.52 6.84 -4.65
C SER A 161 -11.24 6.06 -3.36
N LEU A 162 -11.55 4.75 -3.33
CA LEU A 162 -11.27 3.84 -2.24
C LEU A 162 -10.24 2.78 -2.71
N SER A 163 -9.17 2.60 -1.96
CA SER A 163 -8.15 1.58 -2.23
C SER A 163 -8.68 0.18 -1.93
N ARG A 164 -8.26 -0.83 -2.69
CA ARG A 164 -8.70 -2.23 -2.58
C ARG A 164 -7.52 -3.16 -2.50
N ASP A 165 -7.67 -4.27 -1.76
CA ASP A 165 -6.65 -5.31 -1.69
C ASP A 165 -6.75 -6.26 -2.88
N VAL A 166 -7.97 -6.55 -3.33
CA VAL A 166 -8.24 -7.36 -4.52
C VAL A 166 -9.39 -6.76 -5.31
N ASP A 167 -9.24 -6.63 -6.62
CA ASP A 167 -10.29 -6.23 -7.56
C ASP A 167 -10.73 -7.43 -8.41
N ILE A 168 -11.96 -7.88 -8.23
CA ILE A 168 -12.59 -8.96 -9.03
C ILE A 168 -13.56 -8.34 -10.02
N VAL A 169 -13.38 -8.61 -11.31
CA VAL A 169 -14.26 -8.16 -12.39
C VAL A 169 -15.07 -9.32 -12.94
N LEU A 170 -16.40 -9.19 -12.88
CA LEU A 170 -17.33 -10.14 -13.46
C LEU A 170 -17.70 -9.70 -14.88
N ILE A 171 -17.63 -10.62 -15.83
CA ILE A 171 -18.02 -10.43 -17.24
C ILE A 171 -19.15 -11.40 -17.56
N ASP A 172 -20.28 -10.89 -18.01
CA ASP A 172 -21.42 -11.71 -18.46
C ASP A 172 -21.07 -12.40 -19.79
N SER A 173 -20.99 -13.73 -19.80
CA SER A 173 -20.62 -14.47 -21.00
C SER A 173 -21.67 -14.40 -22.11
N ILE A 174 -22.94 -14.12 -21.78
CA ILE A 174 -24.03 -14.01 -22.77
C ILE A 174 -23.96 -12.67 -23.51
N CYS A 175 -23.68 -11.57 -22.79
CA CYS A 175 -23.59 -10.23 -23.36
C CYS A 175 -22.39 -9.47 -22.78
N PRO A 176 -21.15 -9.86 -23.13
CA PRO A 176 -19.95 -9.40 -22.45
C PRO A 176 -19.69 -7.90 -22.58
N PHE A 177 -19.95 -7.33 -23.74
CA PHE A 177 -19.62 -5.93 -24.03
C PHE A 177 -20.72 -5.18 -24.82
N GLY A 178 -21.85 -5.84 -25.14
CA GLY A 178 -22.92 -5.29 -25.95
C GLY A 178 -22.42 -4.77 -27.31
N SER A 179 -22.80 -3.55 -27.69
CA SER A 179 -22.33 -2.90 -28.90
C SER A 179 -20.84 -2.49 -28.88
N GLY A 180 -20.11 -2.75 -27.80
CA GLY A 180 -18.71 -2.34 -27.60
C GLY A 180 -18.52 -0.86 -27.29
N LYS A 181 -19.61 -0.11 -27.11
CA LYS A 181 -19.60 1.34 -26.85
C LYS A 181 -19.89 1.66 -25.39
N LEU A 182 -19.39 2.82 -24.96
CA LEU A 182 -19.73 3.36 -23.63
C LEU A 182 -21.14 3.93 -23.60
N ILE A 183 -21.70 4.00 -22.41
CA ILE A 183 -22.95 4.70 -22.15
C ILE A 183 -22.83 6.16 -22.63
N PRO A 184 -23.88 6.71 -23.29
CA PRO A 184 -25.20 6.10 -23.56
C PRO A 184 -25.33 5.34 -24.90
N ALA A 185 -24.27 5.21 -25.71
CA ALA A 185 -24.31 4.52 -27.00
C ALA A 185 -24.18 2.99 -26.90
N GLY A 186 -23.84 2.45 -25.73
CA GLY A 186 -23.71 1.04 -25.43
C GLY A 186 -23.94 0.76 -23.95
N ILE A 187 -23.63 -0.48 -23.51
CA ILE A 187 -23.79 -0.91 -22.12
C ILE A 187 -22.51 -0.77 -21.28
N MET A 188 -21.38 -0.41 -21.90
CA MET A 188 -20.12 -0.36 -21.17
C MET A 188 -20.04 0.87 -20.26
N ARG A 189 -19.62 0.66 -19.01
CA ARG A 189 -19.31 1.72 -18.03
C ARG A 189 -17.91 2.29 -18.24
N GLU A 190 -16.98 1.42 -18.66
CA GLU A 190 -15.58 1.75 -18.97
C GLU A 190 -15.13 0.95 -20.21
N LYS A 191 -14.05 1.39 -20.86
CA LYS A 191 -13.46 0.65 -22.00
C LYS A 191 -12.97 -0.72 -21.55
N ILE A 192 -12.90 -1.68 -22.47
CA ILE A 192 -12.45 -3.05 -22.24
C ILE A 192 -11.04 -3.11 -21.61
N ASN A 193 -10.16 -2.16 -21.95
CA ASN A 193 -8.83 -2.09 -21.35
C ASN A 193 -8.85 -1.83 -19.83
N ALA A 194 -9.98 -1.44 -19.24
CA ALA A 194 -10.15 -1.35 -17.80
C ALA A 194 -9.96 -2.70 -17.09
N ILE A 195 -10.16 -3.82 -17.78
CA ILE A 195 -9.88 -5.18 -17.29
C ILE A 195 -8.44 -5.29 -16.78
N SER A 196 -7.49 -4.57 -17.40
CA SER A 196 -6.09 -4.58 -16.97
C SER A 196 -5.86 -4.11 -15.52
N ARG A 197 -6.86 -3.50 -14.87
CA ARG A 197 -6.79 -3.11 -13.45
C ARG A 197 -7.25 -4.21 -12.51
N ALA A 198 -8.02 -5.18 -13.00
CA ALA A 198 -8.48 -6.30 -12.20
C ALA A 198 -7.31 -7.20 -11.78
N ASP A 199 -7.42 -7.80 -10.60
CA ASP A 199 -6.53 -8.85 -10.14
C ASP A 199 -7.05 -10.22 -10.57
N ILE A 200 -8.39 -10.37 -10.63
CA ILE A 200 -9.08 -11.58 -11.06
C ILE A 200 -10.23 -11.20 -11.99
N VAL A 201 -10.40 -11.94 -13.06
CA VAL A 201 -11.55 -11.86 -13.97
C VAL A 201 -12.36 -13.15 -13.86
N VAL A 202 -13.69 -13.04 -13.78
CA VAL A 202 -14.59 -14.18 -13.77
C VAL A 202 -15.62 -14.04 -14.86
N LEU A 203 -15.64 -15.00 -15.79
CA LEU A 203 -16.65 -15.12 -16.83
C LEU A 203 -17.87 -15.81 -16.24
N THR A 204 -18.94 -15.06 -16.02
CA THR A 204 -20.17 -15.56 -15.38
C THR A 204 -21.13 -16.13 -16.41
N LYS A 205 -22.07 -16.97 -15.97
CA LYS A 205 -23.05 -17.68 -16.82
C LYS A 205 -22.37 -18.58 -17.88
N SER A 206 -21.24 -19.15 -17.52
CA SER A 206 -20.44 -19.99 -18.44
C SER A 206 -21.22 -21.22 -18.94
N GLU A 207 -22.21 -21.68 -18.19
CA GLU A 207 -23.09 -22.79 -18.55
C GLU A 207 -24.14 -22.44 -19.63
N GLN A 208 -24.30 -21.14 -19.96
CA GLN A 208 -25.34 -20.67 -20.88
C GLN A 208 -24.79 -20.30 -22.25
N VAL A 209 -23.51 -20.48 -22.48
CA VAL A 209 -22.84 -20.18 -23.77
C VAL A 209 -22.07 -21.38 -24.29
N PRO A 210 -21.92 -21.52 -25.62
CA PRO A 210 -21.08 -22.57 -26.21
C PRO A 210 -19.62 -22.45 -25.78
N VAL A 211 -18.92 -23.58 -25.70
CA VAL A 211 -17.51 -23.64 -25.28
C VAL A 211 -16.60 -22.76 -26.14
N ASN A 212 -16.80 -22.75 -27.45
CA ASN A 212 -16.01 -21.93 -28.38
C ASN A 212 -16.18 -20.42 -28.14
N GLU A 213 -17.39 -19.97 -27.79
CA GLU A 213 -17.63 -18.55 -27.45
C GLU A 213 -16.97 -18.19 -26.13
N LEU A 214 -17.00 -19.09 -25.16
CA LEU A 214 -16.35 -18.91 -23.86
C LEU A 214 -14.83 -18.82 -24.02
N GLU A 215 -14.22 -19.66 -24.87
CA GLU A 215 -12.78 -19.62 -25.18
C GLU A 215 -12.40 -18.33 -25.93
N ASN A 216 -13.18 -17.88 -26.89
CA ASN A 216 -12.96 -16.60 -27.57
C ASN A 216 -12.98 -15.42 -26.58
N LEU A 217 -13.91 -15.46 -25.61
CA LEU A 217 -14.01 -14.44 -24.57
C LEU A 217 -12.80 -14.49 -23.62
N ARG A 218 -12.34 -15.69 -23.27
CA ARG A 218 -11.13 -15.91 -22.47
C ARG A 218 -9.90 -15.37 -23.19
N GLU A 219 -9.75 -15.67 -24.48
CA GLU A 219 -8.65 -15.12 -25.31
C GLU A 219 -8.69 -13.61 -25.41
N LEU A 220 -9.87 -13.02 -25.57
CA LEU A 220 -10.02 -11.56 -25.59
C LEU A 220 -9.63 -10.93 -24.23
N ALA A 221 -10.04 -11.51 -23.11
CA ALA A 221 -9.68 -11.04 -21.79
C ALA A 221 -8.18 -11.20 -21.52
N SER A 222 -7.54 -12.26 -22.03
CA SER A 222 -6.11 -12.55 -21.87
C SER A 222 -5.19 -11.49 -22.46
N LYS A 223 -5.69 -10.64 -23.36
CA LYS A 223 -4.95 -9.46 -23.86
C LYS A 223 -4.72 -8.38 -22.80
N TYR A 224 -5.47 -8.42 -21.68
CA TYR A 224 -5.45 -7.39 -20.65
C TYR A 224 -5.05 -7.92 -19.27
N ILE A 225 -5.18 -9.22 -19.02
CA ILE A 225 -4.83 -9.89 -17.77
C ILE A 225 -4.23 -11.27 -18.08
N SER A 226 -3.37 -11.78 -17.19
CA SER A 226 -2.76 -13.10 -17.36
C SER A 226 -3.83 -14.22 -17.40
N PRO A 227 -3.70 -15.23 -18.28
CA PRO A 227 -4.71 -16.30 -18.44
C PRO A 227 -4.98 -17.10 -17.15
N ASP A 228 -3.99 -17.23 -16.28
CA ASP A 228 -4.11 -17.87 -14.97
C ASP A 228 -5.00 -17.11 -13.97
N ARG A 229 -5.32 -15.84 -14.30
CA ARG A 229 -6.21 -14.95 -13.52
C ARG A 229 -7.63 -14.90 -14.07
N ILE A 230 -7.97 -15.73 -15.07
CA ILE A 230 -9.28 -15.78 -15.69
C ILE A 230 -9.97 -17.08 -15.26
N PHE A 231 -11.10 -16.95 -14.59
CA PHE A 231 -11.93 -18.04 -14.11
C PHE A 231 -13.29 -18.01 -14.76
N THR A 232 -14.05 -19.10 -14.63
CA THR A 232 -15.43 -19.18 -15.08
C THR A 232 -16.35 -19.51 -13.90
N SER A 233 -17.57 -18.97 -13.91
CA SER A 233 -18.58 -19.30 -12.91
C SER A 233 -19.95 -19.53 -13.52
N ARG A 234 -20.73 -20.36 -12.84
CA ARG A 234 -22.11 -20.69 -13.16
C ARG A 234 -23.00 -20.46 -11.95
N LEU A 235 -24.30 -20.41 -12.18
CA LEU A 235 -25.30 -20.50 -11.12
C LEU A 235 -25.77 -21.93 -10.97
N GLU A 236 -25.73 -22.42 -9.75
CA GLU A 236 -26.32 -23.73 -9.38
C GLU A 236 -27.58 -23.51 -8.57
N HIS A 237 -28.53 -24.41 -8.74
CA HIS A 237 -29.73 -24.45 -7.92
C HIS A 237 -29.37 -24.86 -6.47
N ASP A 238 -29.88 -24.12 -5.50
CA ASP A 238 -29.60 -24.29 -4.06
C ASP A 238 -30.87 -24.40 -3.22
N GLY A 239 -31.91 -24.99 -3.81
CA GLY A 239 -33.20 -25.19 -3.17
C GLY A 239 -34.30 -24.20 -3.57
N TRP A 240 -35.38 -24.17 -2.85
CA TRP A 240 -36.58 -23.39 -3.15
C TRP A 240 -37.03 -22.55 -1.94
N ILE A 241 -37.61 -21.40 -2.20
CA ILE A 241 -38.45 -20.68 -1.24
C ILE A 241 -39.91 -21.02 -1.65
N GLY A 242 -40.69 -21.49 -0.71
CA GLY A 242 -42.03 -22.08 -0.97
C GLY A 242 -41.95 -23.60 -1.19
N THR A 243 -43.04 -24.19 -1.69
CA THR A 243 -43.11 -25.62 -1.96
C THR A 243 -42.31 -25.99 -3.20
N GLU A 244 -41.40 -26.95 -3.10
CA GLU A 244 -40.65 -27.45 -4.25
C GLU A 244 -41.59 -28.01 -5.32
N PRO A 245 -41.54 -27.46 -6.57
CA PRO A 245 -42.41 -27.96 -7.63
C PRO A 245 -41.87 -29.30 -8.16
N PRO A 246 -42.73 -30.34 -8.29
CA PRO A 246 -42.34 -31.58 -8.93
C PRO A 246 -41.82 -31.38 -10.36
N LYS A 247 -40.88 -32.21 -10.81
CA LYS A 247 -40.41 -32.17 -12.20
C LYS A 247 -41.58 -32.34 -13.17
N GLY A 248 -41.58 -31.56 -14.25
CA GLY A 248 -42.67 -31.52 -15.21
C GLY A 248 -43.83 -30.62 -14.81
N SER A 249 -43.79 -29.96 -13.63
CA SER A 249 -44.85 -29.03 -13.22
C SER A 249 -44.95 -27.85 -14.19
N ARG A 250 -46.18 -27.42 -14.46
CA ARG A 250 -46.51 -26.29 -15.33
C ARG A 250 -46.38 -24.96 -14.58
N VAL A 251 -45.46 -24.10 -15.01
CA VAL A 251 -45.16 -22.85 -14.32
C VAL A 251 -45.38 -21.62 -15.20
N PHE A 252 -45.90 -20.55 -14.59
CA PHE A 252 -45.96 -19.22 -15.20
C PHE A 252 -44.83 -18.39 -14.60
N ALA A 253 -43.87 -17.93 -15.45
CA ALA A 253 -42.73 -17.17 -15.02
C ALA A 253 -42.97 -15.66 -15.10
N PHE A 254 -42.45 -14.90 -14.12
CA PHE A 254 -42.40 -13.46 -14.21
C PHE A 254 -41.15 -12.93 -13.53
N SER A 255 -40.64 -11.81 -14.06
CA SER A 255 -39.42 -11.20 -13.50
C SER A 255 -39.30 -9.70 -13.83
N ALA A 256 -38.58 -8.98 -12.94
CA ALA A 256 -38.17 -7.60 -13.11
C ALA A 256 -36.65 -7.48 -12.91
N ILE A 257 -35.91 -8.20 -13.73
CA ILE A 257 -34.44 -8.26 -13.69
C ILE A 257 -33.81 -7.84 -15.02
N GLY A 258 -32.52 -7.47 -14.98
CA GLY A 258 -31.78 -7.00 -16.17
C GLY A 258 -31.55 -8.06 -17.26
N SER A 259 -31.71 -9.39 -16.95
CA SER A 259 -31.55 -10.48 -17.90
C SER A 259 -32.67 -11.51 -17.80
N PRO A 260 -33.88 -11.21 -18.32
CA PRO A 260 -35.03 -12.14 -18.27
C PRO A 260 -34.78 -13.45 -18.96
N GLU A 261 -34.04 -13.45 -20.07
CA GLU A 261 -33.72 -14.64 -20.84
C GLU A 261 -32.88 -15.65 -20.06
N SER A 262 -31.93 -15.16 -19.22
CA SER A 262 -31.17 -16.02 -18.33
C SER A 262 -32.06 -16.72 -17.31
N PHE A 263 -33.06 -16.01 -16.74
CA PHE A 263 -34.04 -16.61 -15.83
C PHE A 263 -34.92 -17.66 -16.51
N ARG A 264 -35.42 -17.34 -17.71
CA ARG A 264 -36.17 -18.28 -18.53
C ARG A 264 -35.40 -19.59 -18.75
N ARG A 265 -34.14 -19.51 -19.18
CA ARG A 265 -33.25 -20.68 -19.37
C ARG A 265 -33.08 -21.47 -18.08
N SER A 266 -32.88 -20.78 -16.96
CA SER A 266 -32.77 -21.42 -15.64
C SER A 266 -34.02 -22.21 -15.26
N VAL A 267 -35.21 -21.64 -15.50
CA VAL A 267 -36.50 -22.31 -15.26
C VAL A 267 -36.65 -23.57 -16.15
N MET A 268 -36.32 -23.46 -17.42
CA MET A 268 -36.38 -24.61 -18.35
C MET A 268 -35.39 -25.71 -17.96
N ASN A 269 -34.19 -25.36 -17.56
CA ASN A 269 -33.15 -26.30 -17.14
C ASN A 269 -33.46 -26.99 -15.81
N SER A 270 -34.38 -26.46 -14.98
CA SER A 270 -34.83 -27.12 -13.76
C SER A 270 -35.85 -28.25 -13.99
N GLY A 271 -36.17 -28.53 -15.27
CA GLY A 271 -37.12 -29.59 -15.64
C GLY A 271 -38.57 -29.20 -15.44
N LEU A 272 -38.89 -27.92 -15.37
CA LEU A 272 -40.24 -27.38 -15.31
C LEU A 272 -40.76 -27.03 -16.71
N VAL A 273 -42.08 -27.06 -16.89
CA VAL A 273 -42.75 -26.73 -18.16
C VAL A 273 -43.25 -25.30 -18.12
N LEU A 274 -42.58 -24.41 -18.87
CA LEU A 274 -42.99 -22.99 -18.95
C LEU A 274 -44.28 -22.87 -19.78
N THR A 275 -45.35 -22.39 -19.16
CA THR A 275 -46.68 -22.22 -19.81
C THR A 275 -46.92 -20.80 -20.30
N GLY A 276 -46.17 -19.87 -19.77
CA GLY A 276 -46.19 -18.44 -20.15
C GLY A 276 -45.23 -17.63 -19.33
N GLU A 277 -44.96 -16.43 -19.81
CA GLU A 277 -44.05 -15.50 -19.12
C GLU A 277 -44.49 -14.06 -19.24
N LYS A 278 -44.06 -13.23 -18.25
CA LYS A 278 -44.19 -11.77 -18.30
C LYS A 278 -43.04 -11.08 -17.65
N HIS A 279 -42.39 -10.16 -18.40
CA HIS A 279 -41.23 -9.42 -17.93
C HIS A 279 -41.57 -7.97 -17.70
N PHE A 280 -41.06 -7.40 -16.62
CA PHE A 280 -41.14 -6.00 -16.25
C PHE A 280 -39.78 -5.32 -16.39
N ARG A 281 -39.74 -4.01 -16.26
CA ARG A 281 -38.47 -3.27 -16.20
C ARG A 281 -37.66 -3.69 -14.97
N ASP A 282 -36.35 -3.68 -15.06
CA ASP A 282 -35.47 -3.96 -13.93
C ASP A 282 -35.84 -3.06 -12.72
N HIS A 283 -35.86 -3.64 -11.54
CA HIS A 283 -36.30 -3.02 -10.27
C HIS A 283 -37.76 -2.56 -10.25
N HIS A 284 -38.66 -3.13 -11.07
CA HIS A 284 -40.10 -2.82 -11.02
C HIS A 284 -40.67 -3.18 -9.65
N ARG A 285 -41.43 -2.23 -9.06
CA ARG A 285 -42.22 -2.46 -7.85
C ARG A 285 -43.59 -2.97 -8.24
N TYR A 286 -43.89 -4.18 -7.88
CA TYR A 286 -45.16 -4.80 -8.19
C TYR A 286 -46.32 -4.11 -7.41
N THR A 287 -47.33 -3.68 -8.11
CA THR A 287 -48.58 -3.25 -7.52
C THR A 287 -49.51 -4.44 -7.35
N LEU A 288 -50.53 -4.31 -6.48
CA LEU A 288 -51.59 -5.35 -6.37
C LEU A 288 -52.24 -5.64 -7.71
N LYS A 289 -52.48 -4.65 -8.56
CA LYS A 289 -53.01 -4.79 -9.92
C LYS A 289 -52.06 -5.62 -10.83
N ASP A 290 -50.78 -5.40 -10.74
CA ASP A 290 -49.80 -6.19 -11.52
C ASP A 290 -49.88 -7.67 -11.11
N LEU A 291 -49.94 -7.94 -9.81
CA LEU A 291 -49.96 -9.30 -9.24
C LEU A 291 -51.29 -10.00 -9.55
N GLU A 292 -52.43 -9.30 -9.46
CA GLU A 292 -53.75 -9.83 -9.89
C GLU A 292 -53.74 -10.18 -11.39
N CYS A 293 -53.16 -9.34 -12.23
CA CYS A 293 -52.99 -9.61 -13.65
C CYS A 293 -52.12 -10.85 -13.88
N LEU A 294 -51.02 -11.01 -13.14
CA LEU A 294 -50.14 -12.22 -13.22
C LEU A 294 -50.88 -13.47 -12.80
N CYS A 295 -51.66 -13.43 -11.72
CA CYS A 295 -52.51 -14.56 -11.30
C CYS A 295 -53.53 -14.96 -12.38
N SER A 296 -54.20 -13.95 -13.00
CA SER A 296 -55.16 -14.20 -14.08
C SER A 296 -54.49 -14.84 -15.32
N LEU A 297 -53.27 -14.39 -15.69
CA LEU A 297 -52.48 -14.96 -16.77
C LEU A 297 -52.06 -16.40 -16.46
N ALA A 298 -51.62 -16.66 -15.24
CA ALA A 298 -51.22 -18.01 -14.80
C ALA A 298 -52.38 -18.99 -14.85
N ARG A 299 -53.59 -18.56 -14.40
CA ARG A 299 -54.82 -19.34 -14.52
C ARG A 299 -55.20 -19.64 -15.98
N LYS A 300 -55.17 -18.58 -16.84
CA LYS A 300 -55.48 -18.75 -18.27
C LYS A 300 -54.56 -19.75 -18.96
N ASN A 301 -53.31 -19.84 -18.53
CA ASN A 301 -52.32 -20.79 -19.06
C ASN A 301 -52.33 -22.14 -18.33
N ASN A 302 -53.30 -22.38 -17.45
CA ASN A 302 -53.41 -23.61 -16.64
C ASN A 302 -52.08 -23.94 -15.91
N SER A 303 -51.43 -22.94 -15.31
CA SER A 303 -50.20 -23.11 -14.57
C SER A 303 -50.48 -23.64 -13.17
N GLN A 304 -49.66 -24.58 -12.68
CA GLN A 304 -49.76 -25.16 -11.34
C GLN A 304 -49.05 -24.30 -10.30
N PHE A 305 -47.99 -23.59 -10.75
CA PHE A 305 -47.19 -22.69 -9.92
C PHE A 305 -46.92 -21.39 -10.66
N MET A 306 -46.66 -20.32 -9.89
CA MET A 306 -46.05 -19.12 -10.35
C MET A 306 -44.57 -19.13 -9.91
N ILE A 307 -43.68 -18.67 -10.77
CA ILE A 307 -42.22 -18.64 -10.48
C ILE A 307 -41.61 -17.25 -10.75
N CYS A 308 -40.85 -16.73 -9.80
CA CYS A 308 -40.10 -15.48 -9.95
C CYS A 308 -38.70 -15.59 -9.33
N THR A 309 -37.90 -14.54 -9.42
CA THR A 309 -36.59 -14.50 -8.78
C THR A 309 -36.68 -14.06 -7.32
N GLN A 310 -35.62 -14.35 -6.53
CA GLN A 310 -35.50 -13.84 -5.15
C GLN A 310 -35.56 -12.30 -5.09
N LYS A 311 -35.04 -11.60 -6.11
CA LYS A 311 -35.09 -10.15 -6.23
C LYS A 311 -36.51 -9.63 -6.41
N ASP A 312 -37.34 -10.36 -7.17
CA ASP A 312 -38.75 -10.00 -7.39
C ASP A 312 -39.58 -10.10 -6.11
N LEU A 313 -39.31 -11.12 -5.27
CA LEU A 313 -39.99 -11.27 -3.98
C LEU A 313 -39.91 -9.99 -3.11
N PHE A 314 -38.75 -9.36 -3.08
CA PHE A 314 -38.59 -8.10 -2.34
C PHE A 314 -39.33 -6.92 -2.97
N ASN A 315 -39.74 -7.06 -4.22
CA ASN A 315 -40.44 -6.02 -4.97
C ASN A 315 -41.95 -6.16 -4.88
N MET A 316 -42.46 -7.16 -4.13
CA MET A 316 -43.90 -7.40 -3.90
C MET A 316 -44.36 -6.79 -2.58
N PRO A 317 -45.66 -6.37 -2.49
CA PRO A 317 -46.26 -6.00 -1.22
C PRO A 317 -46.39 -7.20 -0.28
N ASP A 318 -46.12 -7.03 1.01
CA ASP A 318 -46.21 -8.10 2.03
C ASP A 318 -47.60 -8.67 2.20
N SER A 319 -48.64 -7.89 1.84
CA SER A 319 -50.04 -8.28 1.98
C SER A 319 -50.60 -9.11 0.82
N TRP A 320 -49.79 -9.43 -0.20
CA TRP A 320 -50.25 -10.21 -1.36
C TRP A 320 -50.26 -11.69 -1.12
N SER A 321 -51.35 -12.34 -1.53
CA SER A 321 -51.48 -13.78 -1.60
C SER A 321 -52.20 -14.18 -2.90
N CYS A 322 -51.89 -15.37 -3.41
CA CYS A 322 -52.51 -15.94 -4.61
C CYS A 322 -52.87 -17.41 -4.35
N GLU A 323 -53.96 -17.87 -4.97
CA GLU A 323 -54.36 -19.31 -4.91
C GLU A 323 -53.36 -20.21 -5.60
N ILE A 324 -52.64 -19.71 -6.63
CA ILE A 324 -51.59 -20.46 -7.29
C ILE A 324 -50.30 -20.26 -6.46
N PRO A 325 -49.65 -21.35 -6.00
CA PRO A 325 -48.47 -21.27 -5.16
C PRO A 325 -47.33 -20.53 -5.90
N LEU A 326 -46.69 -19.57 -5.20
CA LEU A 326 -45.47 -18.92 -5.66
C LEU A 326 -44.27 -19.71 -5.18
N VAL A 327 -43.38 -20.05 -6.12
CA VAL A 327 -42.13 -20.75 -5.87
C VAL A 327 -40.97 -19.93 -6.37
N ILE A 328 -39.87 -19.93 -5.66
CA ILE A 328 -38.69 -19.08 -5.99
C ILE A 328 -37.46 -19.96 -5.93
N PRO A 329 -36.75 -20.14 -7.04
CA PRO A 329 -35.48 -20.87 -7.03
C PRO A 329 -34.43 -20.09 -6.27
N LYS A 330 -33.78 -20.70 -5.30
CA LYS A 330 -32.54 -20.24 -4.72
C LYS A 330 -31.39 -20.64 -5.62
N VAL A 331 -30.46 -19.72 -5.81
CA VAL A 331 -29.28 -19.96 -6.64
C VAL A 331 -28.02 -19.53 -5.90
N LYS A 332 -26.95 -20.29 -6.08
CA LYS A 332 -25.62 -19.95 -5.60
C LYS A 332 -24.65 -19.83 -6.76
N ALA A 333 -23.71 -18.92 -6.64
CA ALA A 333 -22.60 -18.85 -7.58
C ALA A 333 -21.55 -19.92 -7.23
N VAL A 334 -21.08 -20.62 -8.26
CA VAL A 334 -20.00 -21.61 -8.15
C VAL A 334 -18.94 -21.28 -9.19
N VAL A 335 -17.70 -21.18 -8.77
CA VAL A 335 -16.54 -21.04 -9.67
C VAL A 335 -16.09 -22.45 -10.08
N ASN A 336 -15.90 -22.70 -11.36
CA ASN A 336 -15.58 -24.04 -11.87
C ASN A 336 -14.27 -24.61 -11.32
N GLU A 337 -13.25 -23.74 -11.17
CA GLU A 337 -11.95 -24.07 -10.57
C GLU A 337 -11.89 -23.47 -9.16
N SER A 338 -12.82 -23.82 -8.27
CA SER A 338 -13.01 -23.13 -6.98
C SER A 338 -11.77 -23.13 -6.09
N GLU A 339 -11.08 -24.25 -6.00
CA GLU A 339 -9.85 -24.41 -5.19
C GLU A 339 -8.77 -23.42 -5.63
N ARG A 340 -8.40 -23.44 -6.92
CA ARG A 340 -7.45 -22.55 -7.52
C ARG A 340 -7.87 -21.06 -7.44
N PHE A 341 -9.17 -20.78 -7.56
CA PHE A 341 -9.70 -19.42 -7.40
C PHE A 341 -9.47 -18.90 -5.98
N PHE A 342 -9.81 -19.69 -4.96
CA PHE A 342 -9.65 -19.26 -3.57
C PHE A 342 -8.18 -19.22 -3.13
N GLU A 343 -7.32 -20.08 -3.68
CA GLU A 343 -5.87 -19.98 -3.50
C GLU A 343 -5.34 -18.67 -4.09
N THR A 344 -5.74 -18.33 -5.33
CA THR A 344 -5.36 -17.09 -6.00
C THR A 344 -5.83 -15.87 -5.21
N LEU A 345 -7.09 -15.87 -4.76
CA LEU A 345 -7.67 -14.81 -3.93
C LEU A 345 -6.89 -14.63 -2.62
N THR A 346 -6.59 -15.75 -1.96
CA THR A 346 -5.84 -15.74 -0.70
C THR A 346 -4.41 -15.22 -0.91
N HIS A 347 -3.74 -15.66 -1.97
CA HIS A 347 -2.41 -15.17 -2.33
C HIS A 347 -2.42 -13.65 -2.58
N ASP A 348 -3.45 -13.12 -3.25
CA ASP A 348 -3.55 -11.69 -3.54
C ASP A 348 -3.84 -10.84 -2.29
N LEU A 349 -4.47 -11.41 -1.28
CA LEU A 349 -4.66 -10.78 0.03
C LEU A 349 -3.38 -10.71 0.88
N LYS A 350 -2.28 -11.38 0.46
CA LYS A 350 -1.00 -11.30 1.15
C LYS A 350 -0.50 -9.87 1.21
N PRO A 351 -0.27 -9.28 2.39
CA PRO A 351 0.16 -7.90 2.49
C PRO A 351 1.56 -7.70 1.91
N LYS A 352 1.74 -6.65 1.11
CA LYS A 352 3.00 -6.29 0.48
C LYS A 352 3.35 -4.86 0.88
N ILE A 353 4.50 -4.72 1.53
CA ILE A 353 4.99 -3.46 2.09
C ILE A 353 6.26 -3.07 1.35
N ILE A 354 6.36 -1.84 0.88
CA ILE A 354 7.55 -1.36 0.19
C ILE A 354 8.18 -0.20 0.93
N VAL A 355 9.48 -0.27 1.14
CA VAL A 355 10.32 0.79 1.68
C VAL A 355 11.14 1.38 0.55
N ALA A 356 10.91 2.66 0.25
CA ALA A 356 11.68 3.40 -0.75
C ALA A 356 12.65 4.36 -0.08
N SER A 357 13.86 4.51 -0.63
CA SER A 357 14.93 5.35 -0.09
C SER A 357 15.70 6.08 -1.18
N ASN A 358 16.34 7.20 -0.81
CA ASN A 358 17.11 8.00 -1.76
C ASN A 358 18.46 7.38 -2.15
N GLY A 359 18.99 6.47 -1.36
CA GLY A 359 20.32 5.84 -1.53
C GLY A 359 21.24 6.04 -0.31
N TYR A 360 22.32 5.30 -0.24
CA TYR A 360 23.39 5.36 0.78
C TYR A 360 22.91 5.50 2.23
N GLY A 361 22.97 6.71 2.82
CA GLY A 361 22.61 6.93 4.22
C GLY A 361 21.15 6.68 4.54
N GLU A 362 20.26 7.05 3.62
CA GLU A 362 18.83 6.79 3.71
C GLU A 362 18.52 5.31 3.53
N ASP A 363 19.35 4.55 2.78
CA ASP A 363 19.22 3.10 2.65
C ASP A 363 19.47 2.40 3.98
N SER A 364 20.42 2.87 4.80
CA SER A 364 20.67 2.30 6.13
C SER A 364 19.44 2.45 7.03
N ILE A 365 18.81 3.63 7.04
CA ILE A 365 17.57 3.88 7.78
C ILE A 365 16.43 3.01 7.21
N GLY A 366 16.33 2.92 5.89
CA GLY A 366 15.33 2.13 5.20
C GLY A 366 15.47 0.63 5.49
N VAL A 367 16.70 0.10 5.54
CA VAL A 367 16.99 -1.28 5.91
C VAL A 367 16.56 -1.56 7.35
N MET A 368 16.88 -0.65 8.29
CA MET A 368 16.47 -0.78 9.69
C MET A 368 14.94 -0.81 9.82
N LEU A 369 14.26 0.10 9.10
CA LEU A 369 12.81 0.12 9.05
C LEU A 369 12.25 -1.20 8.46
N ALA A 370 12.82 -1.68 7.36
CA ALA A 370 12.41 -2.94 6.73
C ALA A 370 12.60 -4.15 7.68
N LYS A 371 13.69 -4.18 8.46
CA LYS A 371 13.91 -5.21 9.52
C LYS A 371 12.82 -5.13 10.60
N LYS A 372 12.49 -3.94 11.10
CA LYS A 372 11.44 -3.75 12.09
C LYS A 372 10.06 -4.17 11.53
N LEU A 373 9.76 -3.81 10.29
CA LEU A 373 8.54 -4.24 9.60
C LEU A 373 8.49 -5.77 9.47
N ARG A 374 9.57 -6.43 9.03
CA ARG A 374 9.65 -7.89 8.90
C ARG A 374 9.51 -8.63 10.25
N ARG A 375 10.02 -8.04 11.33
CA ARG A 375 9.84 -8.60 12.69
C ARG A 375 8.38 -8.54 13.15
N ARG A 376 7.66 -7.46 12.83
CA ARG A 376 6.27 -7.26 13.20
C ARG A 376 5.30 -7.99 12.28
N PHE A 377 5.50 -7.87 10.97
CA PHE A 377 4.61 -8.39 9.93
C PHE A 377 5.28 -9.60 9.27
N ARG A 378 5.18 -10.75 9.92
CA ARG A 378 5.92 -11.99 9.56
C ARG A 378 5.40 -12.65 8.30
N GLU A 379 4.10 -12.51 8.02
CA GLU A 379 3.44 -13.08 6.84
C GLU A 379 3.52 -12.15 5.62
N SER A 380 3.91 -10.88 5.85
CA SER A 380 3.96 -9.87 4.79
C SER A 380 5.24 -9.96 3.97
N GLU A 381 5.14 -9.63 2.69
CA GLU A 381 6.31 -9.43 1.83
C GLU A 381 6.84 -8.00 2.01
N ILE A 382 8.12 -7.90 2.38
CA ILE A 382 8.77 -6.59 2.52
C ILE A 382 9.70 -6.38 1.33
N TRP A 383 9.41 -5.38 0.52
CA TRP A 383 10.19 -5.01 -0.66
C TRP A 383 10.95 -3.70 -0.46
N ALA A 384 12.06 -3.55 -1.17
CA ALA A 384 12.86 -2.34 -1.19
C ALA A 384 12.82 -1.65 -2.55
N PHE A 385 12.87 -0.30 -2.54
CA PHE A 385 12.93 0.53 -3.74
C PHE A 385 13.94 1.67 -3.58
N PRO A 386 15.25 1.39 -3.59
CA PRO A 386 16.27 2.44 -3.61
C PRO A 386 16.27 3.19 -4.95
N LEU A 387 16.28 4.54 -4.91
CA LEU A 387 16.35 5.36 -6.13
C LEU A 387 17.76 5.45 -6.71
N VAL A 388 18.77 5.41 -5.86
CA VAL A 388 20.19 5.54 -6.23
C VAL A 388 20.97 4.36 -5.67
N GLY A 389 21.93 3.87 -6.46
CA GLY A 389 22.71 2.69 -6.09
C GLY A 389 22.10 1.39 -6.58
N ARG A 390 22.63 0.28 -6.08
CA ARG A 390 22.15 -1.07 -6.38
C ARG A 390 21.25 -1.65 -5.30
N GLY A 391 21.08 -0.91 -4.19
CA GLY A 391 20.36 -1.42 -3.03
C GLY A 391 21.13 -2.50 -2.26
N ASP A 392 22.47 -2.50 -2.34
CA ASP A 392 23.33 -3.54 -1.74
C ASP A 392 23.05 -3.74 -0.25
N ALA A 393 22.70 -2.66 0.47
CA ALA A 393 22.34 -2.72 1.89
C ALA A 393 21.10 -3.59 2.13
N TYR A 394 20.06 -3.46 1.29
CA TYR A 394 18.86 -4.27 1.37
C TYR A 394 19.10 -5.72 0.95
N ILE A 395 19.85 -5.91 -0.14
CA ILE A 395 20.18 -7.25 -0.68
C ILE A 395 20.95 -8.05 0.36
N LYS A 396 21.93 -7.45 1.05
CA LYS A 396 22.71 -8.08 2.14
C LYS A 396 21.81 -8.63 3.25
N GLU A 397 20.72 -7.98 3.54
CA GLU A 397 19.75 -8.36 4.57
C GLU A 397 18.60 -9.25 4.04
N GLY A 398 18.70 -9.68 2.78
CA GLY A 398 17.77 -10.60 2.14
C GLY A 398 16.42 -9.94 1.78
N PHE A 399 16.38 -8.62 1.51
CA PHE A 399 15.20 -7.95 0.97
C PHE A 399 15.23 -7.94 -0.55
N GLU A 400 14.07 -8.15 -1.16
CA GLU A 400 13.91 -8.08 -2.60
C GLU A 400 13.87 -6.61 -3.06
N VAL A 401 14.77 -6.25 -3.97
CA VAL A 401 14.85 -4.91 -4.57
C VAL A 401 14.01 -4.88 -5.85
N LYS A 402 13.03 -3.99 -5.90
CA LYS A 402 12.08 -3.84 -7.04
C LYS A 402 12.45 -2.73 -8.01
N SER A 403 13.46 -1.89 -7.70
CA SER A 403 13.93 -0.83 -8.61
C SER A 403 15.06 -1.29 -9.50
N ALA A 404 15.10 -0.77 -10.73
CA ALA A 404 16.28 -0.91 -11.59
C ALA A 404 17.51 -0.26 -10.94
N PRO A 405 18.67 -0.94 -10.90
CA PRO A 405 19.89 -0.41 -10.32
C PRO A 405 20.34 0.88 -11.03
N SER A 406 20.76 1.89 -10.28
CA SER A 406 21.25 3.15 -10.80
C SER A 406 22.49 3.62 -10.09
N VAL A 407 23.51 3.91 -10.85
CA VAL A 407 24.70 4.62 -10.36
C VAL A 407 24.76 5.94 -11.14
N THR A 408 24.36 7.03 -10.49
CA THR A 408 24.53 8.38 -11.04
C THR A 408 25.92 8.90 -10.72
N PRO A 409 26.60 9.62 -11.64
CA PRO A 409 27.92 10.18 -11.40
C PRO A 409 27.99 11.11 -10.18
N SER A 410 26.90 11.84 -9.88
CA SER A 410 26.78 12.73 -8.73
C SER A 410 26.51 12.03 -7.39
N GLY A 411 26.16 10.73 -7.43
CA GLY A 411 25.75 9.96 -6.24
C GLY A 411 24.43 10.42 -5.62
N GLY A 412 23.58 11.12 -6.36
CA GLY A 412 22.26 11.57 -5.95
C GLY A 412 21.62 12.49 -6.98
N VAL A 413 20.28 12.61 -7.00
CA VAL A 413 19.58 13.49 -7.92
C VAL A 413 19.44 14.87 -7.29
N LEU A 414 19.80 15.96 -8.02
CA LEU A 414 19.65 17.37 -7.61
C LEU A 414 20.47 17.81 -6.37
N LYS A 415 21.58 17.15 -6.04
CA LYS A 415 22.27 17.41 -4.76
C LYS A 415 23.16 18.66 -4.73
N TYR A 416 23.80 19.09 -5.82
CA TYR A 416 24.93 20.04 -5.69
C TYR A 416 24.95 21.23 -6.65
N SER A 417 24.60 21.10 -7.93
CA SER A 417 24.59 22.25 -8.86
C SER A 417 23.90 21.95 -10.19
N LEU A 418 23.56 22.98 -10.96
CA LEU A 418 23.05 22.83 -12.33
C LEU A 418 24.06 22.10 -13.25
N LYS A 419 25.34 22.18 -12.97
CA LYS A 419 26.39 21.45 -13.72
C LYS A 419 26.34 19.96 -13.46
N ASP A 420 26.09 19.54 -12.22
CA ASP A 420 25.95 18.14 -11.85
C ASP A 420 24.71 17.54 -12.48
N LEU A 421 23.59 18.29 -12.49
CA LEU A 421 22.36 17.88 -13.17
C LEU A 421 22.57 17.66 -14.68
N LEU A 422 23.31 18.57 -15.35
CA LEU A 422 23.64 18.40 -16.77
C LEU A 422 24.55 17.20 -17.01
N GLY A 423 25.46 16.89 -16.09
CA GLY A 423 26.31 15.69 -16.10
C GLY A 423 25.48 14.42 -15.99
N ASP A 424 24.57 14.38 -15.02
CA ASP A 424 23.66 13.24 -14.81
C ASP A 424 22.68 13.04 -15.97
N MET A 425 22.18 14.14 -16.56
CA MET A 425 21.34 14.06 -17.78
C MET A 425 22.10 13.43 -18.96
N ARG A 426 23.37 13.82 -19.17
CA ARG A 426 24.23 13.20 -20.19
C ARG A 426 24.54 11.74 -19.89
N ALA A 427 24.63 11.36 -18.63
CA ALA A 427 24.81 9.98 -18.18
C ALA A 427 23.54 9.12 -18.25
N GLY A 428 22.41 9.67 -18.75
CA GLY A 428 21.19 8.92 -18.98
C GLY A 428 20.14 8.98 -17.87
N LEU A 429 20.18 9.98 -17.00
CA LEU A 429 19.23 10.17 -15.90
C LEU A 429 17.77 10.04 -16.34
N LEU A 430 17.38 10.64 -17.48
CA LEU A 430 15.98 10.55 -17.98
C LEU A 430 15.57 9.11 -18.33
N LYS A 431 16.47 8.34 -18.95
CA LYS A 431 16.22 6.93 -19.27
C LYS A 431 16.04 6.12 -18.00
N HIS A 432 16.87 6.42 -17.00
CA HIS A 432 16.82 5.75 -15.71
C HIS A 432 15.52 6.08 -14.95
N VAL A 433 15.14 7.35 -14.83
CA VAL A 433 13.87 7.76 -14.20
C VAL A 433 12.68 7.08 -14.88
N ARG A 434 12.68 7.00 -16.23
CA ARG A 434 11.62 6.27 -16.96
C ARG A 434 11.58 4.79 -16.63
N ALA A 435 12.73 4.14 -16.50
CA ALA A 435 12.82 2.72 -16.12
C ALA A 435 12.24 2.50 -14.73
N GLN A 436 12.65 3.30 -13.73
CA GLN A 436 12.15 3.22 -12.36
C GLN A 436 10.64 3.51 -12.26
N LEU A 437 10.13 4.50 -13.01
CA LEU A 437 8.68 4.73 -13.09
C LEU A 437 7.95 3.54 -13.72
N GLY A 438 8.59 2.85 -14.67
CA GLY A 438 8.10 1.58 -15.22
C GLY A 438 8.03 0.48 -14.17
N ASP A 439 9.07 0.36 -13.32
CA ASP A 439 9.10 -0.63 -12.25
C ASP A 439 8.05 -0.36 -11.17
N TRP A 440 7.85 0.91 -10.78
CA TRP A 440 6.74 1.30 -9.91
C TRP A 440 5.38 0.85 -10.48
N ARG A 441 5.14 1.06 -11.77
CA ARG A 441 3.87 0.70 -12.42
C ARG A 441 3.61 -0.81 -12.40
N LYS A 442 4.66 -1.64 -12.49
CA LYS A 442 4.54 -3.11 -12.40
C LYS A 442 4.04 -3.56 -11.03
N ILE A 443 4.49 -2.90 -9.96
CA ILE A 443 4.17 -3.26 -8.57
C ILE A 443 3.04 -2.43 -7.97
N ALA A 444 2.63 -1.32 -8.61
CA ALA A 444 1.65 -0.36 -8.08
C ALA A 444 0.31 -0.99 -7.67
N LYS A 445 -0.11 -2.07 -8.35
CA LYS A 445 -1.33 -2.80 -8.00
C LYS A 445 -1.20 -3.57 -6.69
N SER A 446 -0.01 -4.10 -6.42
CA SER A 446 0.26 -4.98 -5.27
C SER A 446 0.57 -4.22 -3.99
N ILE A 447 0.93 -2.93 -4.08
CA ILE A 447 1.29 -2.11 -2.93
C ILE A 447 0.18 -1.12 -2.59
N ARG A 448 -0.02 -0.89 -1.29
CA ARG A 448 -1.02 0.06 -0.79
C ARG A 448 -0.38 1.41 -0.50
N THR A 449 0.38 1.43 0.56
CA THR A 449 1.00 2.63 1.10
C THR A 449 2.49 2.42 1.14
N PRO A 450 3.25 3.02 0.19
CA PRO A 450 4.71 3.01 0.27
C PRO A 450 5.19 3.73 1.52
N ILE A 451 6.34 3.33 2.05
CA ILE A 451 7.05 4.12 3.06
C ILE A 451 8.29 4.70 2.41
N CYS A 452 8.41 6.02 2.43
CA CYS A 452 9.51 6.75 1.84
C CYS A 452 10.45 7.26 2.93
N VAL A 453 11.76 7.04 2.77
CA VAL A 453 12.82 7.51 3.64
C VAL A 453 13.76 8.42 2.84
N GLY A 454 13.65 9.74 2.99
CA GLY A 454 14.49 10.66 2.22
C GLY A 454 13.93 12.07 2.04
N ASP A 455 13.89 12.55 0.79
CA ASP A 455 13.54 13.91 0.41
C ASP A 455 12.26 14.01 -0.45
N VAL A 456 11.90 15.24 -0.82
CA VAL A 456 10.72 15.53 -1.66
C VAL A 456 10.83 14.94 -3.06
N TYR A 457 12.04 14.74 -3.59
CA TYR A 457 12.22 14.10 -4.89
C TYR A 457 11.74 12.63 -4.83
N LEU A 458 12.14 11.88 -3.80
CA LEU A 458 11.65 10.52 -3.56
C LEU A 458 10.13 10.50 -3.40
N LEU A 459 9.57 11.43 -2.63
CA LEU A 459 8.12 11.55 -2.45
C LEU A 459 7.40 11.70 -3.79
N LEU A 460 7.83 12.65 -4.62
CA LEU A 460 7.20 12.90 -5.92
C LEU A 460 7.41 11.75 -6.90
N HIS A 461 8.60 11.14 -6.89
CA HIS A 461 8.90 9.97 -7.72
C HIS A 461 8.01 8.77 -7.37
N THR A 462 7.85 8.49 -6.08
CA THR A 462 6.96 7.44 -5.58
C THR A 462 5.50 7.71 -5.94
N LEU A 463 5.03 8.95 -5.70
CA LEU A 463 3.67 9.37 -6.03
C LEU A 463 3.37 9.21 -7.53
N TRP A 464 4.29 9.67 -8.38
CA TRP A 464 4.13 9.62 -9.84
C TRP A 464 4.18 8.19 -10.39
N GLY A 465 5.02 7.35 -9.80
CA GLY A 465 5.18 5.96 -10.21
C GLY A 465 4.07 5.03 -9.72
N SER A 466 3.72 5.12 -8.44
CA SER A 466 2.75 4.23 -7.80
C SER A 466 1.31 4.78 -7.77
N GLY A 467 1.13 6.10 -7.85
CA GLY A 467 -0.16 6.76 -7.63
C GLY A 467 -0.61 6.79 -6.17
N ALA A 468 0.14 6.17 -5.25
CA ALA A 468 -0.20 6.06 -3.84
C ALA A 468 0.51 7.14 -3.01
N ARG A 469 -0.17 7.66 -1.99
CA ARG A 469 0.44 8.60 -1.03
C ARG A 469 1.21 7.82 0.02
N PRO A 470 2.52 8.12 0.23
CA PRO A 470 3.32 7.38 1.18
C PRO A 470 3.16 7.85 2.63
N LEU A 471 3.59 6.99 3.56
CA LEU A 471 4.14 7.41 4.84
C LEU A 471 5.56 7.94 4.57
N PHE A 472 5.93 9.06 5.16
CA PHE A 472 7.15 9.76 4.78
C PHE A 472 8.05 10.06 5.98
N ALA A 473 9.25 9.48 6.01
CA ALA A 473 10.33 9.85 6.91
C ALA A 473 11.21 10.89 6.21
N ALA A 474 11.02 12.17 6.55
CA ALA A 474 11.73 13.32 5.98
C ALA A 474 13.12 13.45 6.60
N THR A 475 14.07 12.63 6.15
CA THR A 475 15.41 12.51 6.75
C THR A 475 16.45 13.44 6.13
N ALA A 476 16.25 13.89 4.89
CA ALA A 476 17.27 14.62 4.14
C ALA A 476 17.41 16.09 4.53
N LYS A 477 16.35 16.73 5.04
CA LYS A 477 16.34 18.15 5.42
C LYS A 477 15.95 18.39 6.86
N THR A 478 16.47 19.48 7.43
CA THR A 478 16.16 19.96 8.76
C THR A 478 16.24 21.49 8.79
N VAL A 479 15.49 22.14 9.66
CA VAL A 479 15.55 23.60 9.87
C VAL A 479 16.94 24.08 10.25
N TYR A 480 17.77 23.24 10.83
CA TYR A 480 19.15 23.57 11.20
C TYR A 480 20.11 23.71 10.01
N LEU A 481 19.74 23.18 8.82
CA LEU A 481 20.54 23.38 7.59
C LEU A 481 19.93 24.45 6.69
N SER A 482 18.70 24.29 6.29
CA SER A 482 18.00 25.24 5.40
C SER A 482 16.46 25.15 5.51
N GLY A 483 15.96 24.17 6.26
CA GLY A 483 14.54 23.88 6.35
C GLY A 483 13.92 23.45 5.02
N HIS A 484 12.60 23.34 5.04
CA HIS A 484 11.80 23.04 3.85
C HIS A 484 11.28 24.34 3.23
N TRP A 485 11.42 24.49 1.92
CA TRP A 485 10.88 25.64 1.19
C TRP A 485 9.34 25.62 1.21
N ARG A 486 8.72 26.76 0.96
CA ARG A 486 7.24 26.86 0.94
C ARG A 486 6.58 25.82 0.03
N LEU A 487 7.16 25.65 -1.19
CA LEU A 487 6.65 24.66 -2.14
C LEU A 487 6.82 23.21 -1.63
N GLU A 488 7.98 22.89 -1.07
CA GLU A 488 8.22 21.54 -0.49
C GLU A 488 7.25 21.24 0.65
N ARG A 489 7.02 22.21 1.54
CA ARG A 489 6.02 22.06 2.63
C ARG A 489 4.63 21.81 2.09
N ALA A 490 4.20 22.55 1.07
CA ALA A 490 2.91 22.36 0.42
C ALA A 490 2.80 20.97 -0.23
N LEU A 491 3.87 20.49 -0.90
CA LEU A 491 3.92 19.17 -1.51
C LEU A 491 3.88 18.04 -0.47
N ILE A 492 4.67 18.14 0.59
CA ILE A 492 4.69 17.16 1.68
C ILE A 492 3.30 17.07 2.30
N ASN A 493 2.71 18.20 2.74
CA ASN A 493 1.40 18.20 3.39
C ASN A 493 0.27 17.70 2.48
N LYS A 494 0.35 18.00 1.19
CA LYS A 494 -0.67 17.58 0.24
C LYS A 494 -0.58 16.10 -0.14
N PHE A 495 0.62 15.55 -0.26
CA PHE A 495 0.86 14.26 -0.91
C PHE A 495 1.38 13.15 0.00
N THR A 496 1.52 13.39 1.29
CA THR A 496 1.80 12.33 2.27
C THR A 496 0.56 11.98 3.11
N LEU A 497 0.52 10.79 3.66
CA LEU A 497 -0.49 10.37 4.65
C LEU A 497 -0.08 10.85 6.06
N ARG A 498 1.20 10.70 6.40
CA ARG A 498 1.83 11.15 7.63
C ARG A 498 3.31 11.38 7.36
N THR A 499 3.91 12.36 8.05
CA THR A 499 5.34 12.68 7.90
C THR A 499 6.02 12.60 9.26
N TRP A 500 7.15 11.90 9.31
CA TRP A 500 8.07 11.87 10.46
C TRP A 500 9.29 12.69 10.13
N THR A 501 9.69 13.55 11.06
CA THR A 501 10.84 14.42 10.89
C THR A 501 11.99 13.99 11.80
N ARG A 502 13.19 14.44 11.47
CA ARG A 502 14.37 14.11 12.27
C ARG A 502 14.54 14.99 13.51
N ASP A 503 13.78 16.08 13.64
CA ASP A 503 13.77 16.99 14.79
C ASP A 503 12.40 17.68 14.96
N ALA A 504 12.09 18.13 16.19
CA ALA A 504 10.81 18.73 16.53
C ALA A 504 10.55 20.05 15.79
N LYS A 505 11.58 20.89 15.60
CA LYS A 505 11.43 22.18 14.89
C LYS A 505 11.07 21.99 13.42
N SER A 506 11.57 20.92 12.79
CA SER A 506 11.18 20.56 11.42
C SER A 506 9.71 20.07 11.36
N ALA A 507 9.21 19.39 12.39
CA ALA A 507 7.80 19.02 12.47
C ALA A 507 6.91 20.26 12.60
N GLU A 508 7.24 21.19 13.48
CA GLU A 508 6.53 22.49 13.62
C GLU A 508 6.51 23.27 12.29
N GLN A 509 7.65 23.29 11.58
CA GLN A 509 7.74 23.97 10.29
C GLN A 509 6.83 23.35 9.24
N LEU A 510 6.66 22.04 9.22
CA LEU A 510 5.82 21.30 8.28
C LEU A 510 4.33 21.39 8.63
N GLY A 511 3.97 21.48 9.91
CA GLY A 511 2.59 21.63 10.39
C GLY A 511 1.91 20.29 10.72
N ASP A 512 0.56 20.28 10.74
CA ASP A 512 -0.29 19.23 11.35
C ASP A 512 -0.07 17.80 10.82
N ASN A 513 0.39 17.65 9.59
CA ASN A 513 0.64 16.33 9.00
C ASN A 513 2.00 15.75 9.39
N ALA A 514 2.83 16.52 10.10
CA ALA A 514 4.16 16.11 10.51
C ALA A 514 4.23 15.88 12.03
N VAL A 515 5.03 14.89 12.40
CA VAL A 515 5.27 14.51 13.80
C VAL A 515 6.76 14.31 14.05
N TYR A 516 7.14 14.51 15.29
CA TYR A 516 8.42 14.11 15.82
C TYR A 516 8.20 13.13 16.97
N SER A 517 8.67 11.91 16.81
CA SER A 517 8.63 10.82 17.80
C SER A 517 10.01 10.21 18.04
N GLY A 518 11.05 10.97 17.77
CA GLY A 518 12.43 10.58 17.75
C GLY A 518 13.09 10.85 16.40
N SER A 519 14.40 10.68 16.33
CA SER A 519 15.17 10.86 15.10
C SER A 519 15.40 9.54 14.37
N PRO A 520 14.98 9.40 13.10
CA PRO A 520 15.22 8.18 12.34
C PRO A 520 16.71 7.81 12.21
N ILE A 521 17.61 8.80 12.32
CA ILE A 521 19.07 8.55 12.29
C ILE A 521 19.51 7.90 13.61
N MET A 522 18.96 8.35 14.73
CA MET A 522 19.31 7.77 16.04
C MET A 522 18.84 6.31 16.15
N ASP A 523 17.82 5.94 15.43
CA ASP A 523 17.33 4.54 15.41
C ASP A 523 18.36 3.58 14.78
N LEU A 524 19.38 4.05 14.05
CA LEU A 524 20.49 3.22 13.61
C LEU A 524 21.30 2.62 14.76
N LEU A 525 21.18 3.14 15.98
CA LEU A 525 21.76 2.52 17.17
C LEU A 525 21.19 1.13 17.44
N TYR A 526 19.97 0.84 16.99
CA TYR A 526 19.35 -0.49 17.10
C TYR A 526 19.95 -1.55 16.12
N GLU A 527 20.92 -1.19 15.30
CA GLU A 527 21.72 -2.19 14.57
C GLU A 527 22.45 -3.14 15.53
N ASP A 528 22.74 -2.65 16.75
CA ASP A 528 23.29 -3.46 17.83
C ASP A 528 22.16 -4.09 18.63
N GLU A 529 22.08 -5.41 18.67
CA GLU A 529 21.06 -6.15 19.43
C GLU A 529 21.17 -5.92 20.94
N ASN A 530 22.35 -5.51 21.42
CA ASN A 530 22.61 -5.19 22.82
C ASN A 530 22.33 -3.72 23.18
N TYR A 531 21.93 -2.88 22.20
CA TYR A 531 21.60 -1.49 22.48
C TYR A 531 20.31 -1.39 23.27
N ASP A 532 20.41 -0.80 24.46
CA ASP A 532 19.28 -0.54 25.35
C ASP A 532 18.99 0.97 25.39
N SER A 533 17.90 1.38 24.77
CA SER A 533 17.47 2.78 24.75
C SER A 533 17.04 3.32 26.11
N GLY A 534 16.78 2.45 27.09
CA GLY A 534 16.44 2.81 28.46
C GLY A 534 17.68 3.16 29.30
N LYS A 535 18.89 2.79 28.85
CA LYS A 535 20.13 3.15 29.55
C LYS A 535 20.60 4.53 29.13
N ILE A 536 20.67 5.42 30.10
CA ILE A 536 21.28 6.73 29.90
C ILE A 536 22.79 6.53 29.77
N TYR A 537 23.31 6.85 28.59
CA TYR A 537 24.74 6.89 28.35
C TYR A 537 25.34 8.12 29.04
N SER A 538 26.33 7.91 29.91
CA SER A 538 27.01 8.97 30.67
C SER A 538 28.48 9.06 30.25
N PRO A 539 28.77 9.74 29.12
CA PRO A 539 30.13 9.78 28.56
C PRO A 539 31.17 10.48 29.44
N GLU A 540 30.74 11.34 30.36
CA GLU A 540 31.63 12.02 31.32
C GLU A 540 32.39 11.06 32.25
N PHE A 541 31.90 9.85 32.43
CA PHE A 541 32.57 8.80 33.22
C PHE A 541 33.43 7.85 32.38
N GLY A 542 33.50 8.09 31.07
CA GLY A 542 34.33 7.31 30.17
C GLY A 542 35.80 7.63 30.31
N ASP A 543 36.65 6.72 29.80
CA ASP A 543 38.09 6.87 29.75
C ASP A 543 38.70 6.64 28.36
N VAL A 544 37.85 6.37 27.37
CA VAL A 544 38.22 6.03 25.99
C VAL A 544 38.05 7.27 25.08
N ILE A 545 39.05 7.53 24.24
CA ILE A 545 38.98 8.49 23.12
C ILE A 545 38.63 7.69 21.87
N LEU A 546 37.54 8.05 21.22
CA LEU A 546 37.08 7.38 19.99
C LEU A 546 37.69 8.12 18.77
N LEU A 547 38.19 7.32 17.82
CA LEU A 547 38.74 7.78 16.55
C LEU A 547 37.87 7.29 15.38
N LEU A 548 37.33 8.18 14.57
CA LEU A 548 36.54 7.83 13.40
C LEU A 548 37.20 8.40 12.12
N PRO A 549 37.97 7.60 11.38
CA PRO A 549 38.68 8.05 10.18
C PRO A 549 37.74 8.31 8.98
N GLY A 550 36.52 7.81 9.04
CA GLY A 550 35.53 7.93 7.96
C GLY A 550 35.32 6.59 7.21
N SER A 551 34.49 6.64 6.18
CA SER A 551 34.03 5.45 5.45
C SER A 551 34.48 5.37 3.98
N ARG A 552 35.25 6.34 3.51
CA ARG A 552 35.70 6.43 2.11
C ARG A 552 37.20 6.17 1.99
N LEU A 553 37.69 5.86 0.79
CA LEU A 553 39.12 5.66 0.49
C LEU A 553 40.03 6.78 1.02
N ARG A 554 39.54 8.01 1.09
CA ARG A 554 40.23 9.13 1.68
C ARG A 554 40.66 8.87 3.15
N ALA A 555 39.90 8.05 3.89
CA ALA A 555 40.22 7.67 5.26
C ALA A 555 41.60 7.04 5.41
N CYS A 556 42.13 6.36 4.38
CA CYS A 556 43.48 5.80 4.38
C CYS A 556 44.57 6.88 4.47
N LYS A 557 44.29 8.13 4.01
CA LYS A 557 45.20 9.28 4.12
C LYS A 557 44.91 10.08 5.39
N ASP A 558 43.63 10.30 5.66
CA ASP A 558 43.17 11.17 6.76
C ASP A 558 43.43 10.52 8.13
N VAL A 559 43.63 9.22 8.21
CA VAL A 559 43.95 8.49 9.44
C VAL A 559 45.25 8.97 10.08
N LYS A 560 46.23 9.44 9.28
CA LYS A 560 47.49 10.02 9.80
C LYS A 560 47.23 11.09 10.82
N LEU A 561 46.33 12.03 10.54
CA LEU A 561 45.93 13.11 11.43
C LEU A 561 45.46 12.62 12.81
N LEU A 562 44.61 11.58 12.79
CA LEU A 562 44.08 10.99 14.04
C LEU A 562 45.15 10.23 14.83
N LEU A 563 46.04 9.54 14.12
CA LEU A 563 47.16 8.81 14.72
C LEU A 563 48.16 9.76 15.37
N ASP A 564 48.55 10.84 14.68
CA ASP A 564 49.47 11.85 15.21
C ASP A 564 48.85 12.60 16.41
N ALA A 565 47.52 12.90 16.35
CA ALA A 565 46.80 13.49 17.47
C ALA A 565 46.72 12.53 18.69
N ALA A 566 46.59 11.23 18.47
CA ALA A 566 46.61 10.23 19.54
C ALA A 566 47.98 10.14 20.21
N GLU A 567 49.08 10.30 19.48
CA GLU A 567 50.44 10.37 20.05
C GLU A 567 50.59 11.61 20.97
N ILE A 568 50.09 12.75 20.55
CA ILE A 568 50.11 13.98 21.35
C ILE A 568 49.26 13.82 22.62
N LEU A 569 48.03 13.30 22.49
CA LEU A 569 47.14 13.06 23.62
C LEU A 569 47.74 12.07 24.63
N SER A 570 48.40 11.03 24.14
CA SER A 570 49.09 10.05 24.99
C SER A 570 50.23 10.67 25.78
N SER A 571 50.99 11.60 25.20
CA SER A 571 52.03 12.34 25.92
C SER A 571 51.48 13.25 27.04
N GLN A 572 50.20 13.57 27.00
CA GLN A 572 49.48 14.38 27.98
C GLN A 572 48.70 13.57 29.02
N GLY A 573 48.88 12.23 29.01
CA GLY A 573 48.29 11.31 29.99
C GLY A 573 47.08 10.53 29.55
N GLU A 574 46.58 10.75 28.32
CA GLU A 574 45.47 10.00 27.77
C GLU A 574 46.01 8.67 27.19
N SER A 575 45.44 7.52 27.60
CA SER A 575 46.03 6.23 27.28
C SER A 575 45.11 5.23 26.58
N LYS A 576 43.80 5.46 26.55
CA LYS A 576 42.85 4.55 25.95
C LYS A 576 42.23 5.08 24.67
N PHE A 577 42.55 4.46 23.57
CA PHE A 577 42.07 4.84 22.25
C PHE A 577 41.34 3.66 21.59
N ARG A 578 40.23 3.96 20.92
CA ARG A 578 39.50 3.01 20.09
C ARG A 578 39.23 3.61 18.72
N MET A 579 39.48 2.85 17.67
CA MET A 579 39.21 3.27 16.29
C MET A 579 38.16 2.36 15.66
N VAL A 580 37.10 2.94 15.12
CA VAL A 580 36.05 2.18 14.43
C VAL A 580 36.29 2.21 12.94
N LEU A 581 36.36 1.02 12.34
CA LEU A 581 36.53 0.81 10.91
C LEU A 581 35.17 0.64 10.29
N ALA A 582 34.82 1.51 9.34
CA ALA A 582 33.54 1.43 8.63
C ALA A 582 33.49 0.15 7.76
N PRO A 583 32.33 -0.52 7.64
CA PRO A 583 32.21 -1.76 6.83
C PRO A 583 32.57 -1.59 5.35
N THR A 584 32.54 -0.36 4.85
CA THR A 584 32.87 -0.01 3.46
C THR A 584 34.34 0.33 3.25
N LEU A 585 35.12 0.36 4.33
CA LEU A 585 36.53 0.73 4.27
C LEU A 585 37.34 -0.51 3.78
N PRO A 586 38.26 -0.36 2.81
CA PRO A 586 39.17 -1.43 2.42
C PRO A 586 40.22 -1.63 3.52
N VAL A 587 39.94 -2.55 4.45
CA VAL A 587 40.68 -2.73 5.69
C VAL A 587 42.18 -3.00 5.42
N LYS A 588 42.50 -3.82 4.41
CA LYS A 588 43.90 -4.15 4.05
C LYS A 588 44.70 -2.90 3.65
N GLU A 589 44.12 -2.07 2.78
CA GLU A 589 44.78 -0.83 2.33
C GLU A 589 44.89 0.20 3.48
N PHE A 590 43.86 0.24 4.33
CA PHE A 590 43.86 1.08 5.52
C PHE A 590 44.98 0.70 6.50
N LEU A 591 45.13 -0.58 6.82
CA LEU A 591 46.17 -1.04 7.72
C LEU A 591 47.56 -0.82 7.11
N THR A 592 47.76 -1.07 5.82
CA THR A 592 49.01 -0.75 5.13
C THR A 592 49.36 0.75 5.21
N SER A 593 48.33 1.62 5.14
CA SER A 593 48.55 3.09 5.35
C SER A 593 49.00 3.37 6.79
N CYS A 594 48.41 2.73 7.79
CA CYS A 594 48.82 2.93 9.19
C CYS A 594 50.29 2.46 9.40
N GLU A 595 50.68 1.33 8.79
CA GLU A 595 52.06 0.83 8.85
C GLU A 595 53.04 1.80 8.21
N SER A 596 52.67 2.45 7.10
CA SER A 596 53.52 3.46 6.45
C SER A 596 53.79 4.72 7.33
N TYR A 597 52.91 4.92 8.35
CA TYR A 597 53.04 5.99 9.36
C TYR A 597 53.76 5.50 10.64
N GLY A 598 54.36 4.31 10.60
CA GLY A 598 55.18 3.74 11.68
C GLY A 598 54.37 3.03 12.77
N TRP A 599 53.11 2.75 12.57
CA TRP A 599 52.30 1.97 13.49
C TRP A 599 52.41 0.48 13.15
N LYS A 600 52.57 -0.39 14.15
CA LYS A 600 52.56 -1.84 13.98
C LYS A 600 51.17 -2.36 14.16
N VAL A 601 50.71 -3.17 13.21
CA VAL A 601 49.42 -3.90 13.32
C VAL A 601 49.65 -5.15 14.18
N SER A 602 48.80 -5.42 15.15
CA SER A 602 48.85 -6.66 15.95
C SER A 602 48.63 -7.90 15.07
N ILE A 603 49.08 -9.05 15.52
CA ILE A 603 48.91 -10.34 14.82
C ILE A 603 47.45 -10.67 14.59
N THR A 604 46.59 -10.28 15.53
CA THR A 604 45.13 -10.46 15.49
C THR A 604 44.41 -9.38 14.66
N HIS A 605 45.12 -8.36 14.16
CA HIS A 605 44.57 -7.23 13.44
C HIS A 605 43.52 -6.42 14.23
N ASP A 606 43.57 -6.51 15.55
CA ASP A 606 42.62 -5.85 16.49
C ASP A 606 43.22 -4.62 17.16
N SER A 607 44.49 -4.28 16.91
CA SER A 607 45.10 -3.06 17.44
C SER A 607 46.26 -2.54 16.62
N LEU A 608 46.52 -1.22 16.78
CA LEU A 608 47.67 -0.51 16.28
C LEU A 608 48.58 -0.13 17.46
N ILE A 609 49.84 -0.41 17.35
CA ILE A 609 50.84 -0.22 18.43
C ILE A 609 51.99 0.65 17.94
N LYS A 610 52.34 1.72 18.68
CA LYS A 610 53.48 2.58 18.44
C LYS A 610 53.95 3.25 19.74
N ASN A 611 55.22 3.17 20.07
CA ASN A 611 55.81 3.84 21.25
C ASN A 611 55.07 3.59 22.57
N GLY A 612 54.54 2.38 22.80
CA GLY A 612 53.75 2.04 23.99
C GLY A 612 52.28 2.46 23.94
N ILE A 613 51.87 3.17 22.92
CA ILE A 613 50.46 3.51 22.68
C ILE A 613 49.77 2.35 22.00
N ASN A 614 48.58 2.00 22.51
CA ASN A 614 47.71 0.96 21.94
C ASN A 614 46.36 1.55 21.52
N ILE A 615 46.02 1.42 20.24
CA ILE A 615 44.71 1.82 19.70
C ILE A 615 43.92 0.55 19.36
N GLU A 616 42.83 0.29 20.08
CA GLU A 616 41.89 -0.82 19.79
C GLU A 616 41.22 -0.58 18.44
N LEU A 617 41.28 -1.56 17.53
CA LEU A 617 40.56 -1.57 16.26
C LEU A 617 39.26 -2.38 16.39
N THR A 618 38.17 -1.83 15.94
CA THR A 618 36.89 -2.54 15.96
C THR A 618 36.06 -2.26 14.70
N SER A 619 35.37 -3.29 14.23
CA SER A 619 34.39 -3.18 13.14
C SER A 619 32.95 -3.35 13.66
N ARG A 620 32.76 -3.26 14.99
CA ARG A 620 31.45 -3.33 15.62
C ARG A 620 30.59 -2.12 15.27
N SER A 621 29.30 -2.19 15.61
CA SER A 621 28.39 -1.06 15.46
C SER A 621 28.86 0.18 16.24
N ILE A 622 28.41 1.38 15.86
CA ILE A 622 28.70 2.60 16.63
C ILE A 622 28.17 2.46 18.05
N ALA A 623 26.98 1.88 18.24
CA ALA A 623 26.39 1.72 19.57
C ALA A 623 27.29 0.94 20.53
N SER A 624 27.78 -0.24 20.13
CA SER A 624 28.70 -1.04 20.98
C SER A 624 30.11 -0.42 21.08
N SER A 625 30.55 0.31 20.07
CA SER A 625 31.87 0.95 20.06
C SER A 625 31.95 2.21 20.93
N THR A 626 30.84 2.80 21.32
CA THR A 626 30.79 4.00 22.17
C THR A 626 30.82 3.69 23.67
N GLN A 627 30.80 2.44 24.06
CA GLN A 627 30.87 2.08 25.47
C GLN A 627 32.21 2.55 26.09
N GLY A 628 32.14 3.34 27.17
CA GLY A 628 33.27 3.93 27.87
C GLY A 628 33.94 5.10 27.13
N VAL A 629 33.37 5.57 26.03
CA VAL A 629 33.91 6.71 25.24
C VAL A 629 33.56 8.03 25.90
N LYS A 630 34.56 8.89 26.13
CA LYS A 630 34.40 10.24 26.68
C LYS A 630 34.39 11.35 25.62
N ILE A 631 35.11 11.20 24.54
CA ILE A 631 35.22 12.21 23.47
C ILE A 631 35.49 11.52 22.14
N LEU A 632 35.06 12.17 21.04
CA LEU A 632 35.26 11.70 19.68
C LEU A 632 36.16 12.65 18.89
N LEU A 633 37.21 12.11 18.28
CA LEU A 633 37.92 12.73 17.17
C LEU A 633 37.38 12.15 15.86
N GLY A 634 36.49 12.90 15.17
CA GLY A 634 35.66 12.33 14.13
C GLY A 634 35.77 13.00 12.77
N LEU A 635 36.30 12.27 11.79
CA LEU A 635 36.27 12.65 10.37
C LEU A 635 35.07 12.04 9.64
N GLY A 636 34.25 11.23 10.34
CA GLY A 636 33.04 10.61 9.82
C GLY A 636 31.87 11.57 9.60
N GLY A 637 30.80 11.09 9.01
CA GLY A 637 29.53 11.81 8.79
C GLY A 637 28.44 11.37 9.76
N THR A 638 27.66 10.34 9.38
CA THR A 638 26.54 9.80 10.19
C THR A 638 27.00 9.27 11.56
N ALA A 639 28.19 8.65 11.62
CA ALA A 639 28.74 8.15 12.88
C ALA A 639 28.97 9.27 13.90
N ASN A 640 29.47 10.47 13.46
CA ASN A 640 29.59 11.61 14.35
C ASN A 640 28.23 12.08 14.88
N GLN A 641 27.17 12.00 14.08
CA GLN A 641 25.80 12.36 14.50
C GLN A 641 25.29 11.41 15.59
N LEU A 642 25.51 10.10 15.44
CA LEU A 642 25.14 9.11 16.44
C LEU A 642 25.86 9.34 17.76
N CYS A 643 27.17 9.57 17.72
CA CYS A 643 27.98 9.88 18.91
C CYS A 643 27.51 11.16 19.60
N ALA A 644 27.27 12.24 18.84
CA ALA A 644 26.73 13.48 19.38
C ALA A 644 25.36 13.28 20.04
N GLY A 645 24.48 12.47 19.44
CA GLY A 645 23.18 12.13 20.02
C GLY A 645 23.27 11.33 21.31
N LEU A 646 24.30 10.51 21.47
CA LEU A 646 24.62 9.84 22.74
C LEU A 646 25.23 10.80 23.78
N GLY A 647 25.49 12.06 23.42
CA GLY A 647 26.07 13.07 24.27
C GLY A 647 27.59 13.07 24.32
N ILE A 648 28.25 12.41 23.35
CA ILE A 648 29.70 12.42 23.23
C ILE A 648 30.12 13.69 22.47
N PRO A 649 30.93 14.60 23.08
CA PRO A 649 31.47 15.75 22.39
C PRO A 649 32.29 15.37 21.16
N VAL A 650 32.15 16.10 20.07
CA VAL A 650 32.80 15.83 18.78
C VAL A 650 33.83 16.91 18.47
N ILE A 651 35.04 16.48 18.15
CA ILE A 651 36.06 17.34 17.60
C ILE A 651 36.37 16.93 16.17
N SER A 652 36.33 17.88 15.25
CA SER A 652 36.54 17.66 13.81
C SER A 652 37.44 18.74 13.23
N ILE A 653 37.84 18.61 11.97
CA ILE A 653 38.62 19.59 11.22
C ILE A 653 37.75 20.55 10.42
N ASP A 654 38.21 21.78 10.20
CA ASP A 654 37.48 22.77 9.41
C ASP A 654 37.59 22.51 7.91
N GLU A 655 36.73 21.68 7.38
CA GLU A 655 36.55 21.40 5.96
C GLU A 655 35.14 21.73 5.49
N LYS A 656 34.94 21.95 4.17
CA LYS A 656 33.64 22.31 3.59
C LYS A 656 32.53 21.37 4.01
N GLY A 657 32.74 20.06 4.00
CA GLY A 657 31.76 19.06 4.41
C GLY A 657 31.46 19.09 5.91
N LYS A 658 32.47 19.37 6.73
CA LYS A 658 32.36 19.47 8.19
C LYS A 658 31.67 20.75 8.65
N ARG A 659 31.82 21.86 7.93
CA ARG A 659 31.05 23.09 8.19
C ARG A 659 29.53 22.86 8.05
N VAL A 660 29.12 22.01 7.11
CA VAL A 660 27.71 21.62 6.98
C VAL A 660 27.28 20.73 8.16
N GLN A 661 28.11 19.76 8.55
CA GLN A 661 27.88 18.92 9.72
C GLN A 661 27.82 19.74 11.01
N LYS A 662 28.69 20.70 11.21
CA LYS A 662 28.70 21.63 12.36
C LYS A 662 27.38 22.39 12.48
N LYS A 663 26.79 22.84 11.38
CA LYS A 663 25.46 23.47 11.43
C LYS A 663 24.39 22.52 11.95
N LEU A 664 24.50 21.23 11.63
CA LEU A 664 23.60 20.19 12.09
C LEU A 664 23.81 19.86 13.56
N LEU A 665 25.04 19.57 13.95
CA LEU A 665 25.43 19.19 15.31
C LEU A 665 25.40 20.35 16.32
N GLY A 666 25.48 21.59 15.82
CA GLY A 666 25.48 22.75 16.68
C GLY A 666 26.69 22.76 17.62
N ASP A 667 26.47 23.13 18.87
CA ASP A 667 27.57 23.29 19.84
C ASP A 667 28.15 21.98 20.37
N SER A 668 27.62 20.82 19.94
CA SER A 668 28.20 19.51 20.26
C SER A 668 29.46 19.17 19.44
N GLU A 669 29.75 19.91 18.37
CA GLU A 669 30.95 19.75 17.53
C GLU A 669 31.80 21.00 17.56
N ILE A 670 33.11 20.87 17.73
CA ILE A 670 34.09 21.95 17.51
C ILE A 670 34.90 21.61 16.27
N LEU A 671 35.10 22.61 15.40
CA LEU A 671 35.97 22.50 14.24
C LEU A 671 37.32 23.19 14.55
N THR A 672 38.41 22.46 14.30
CA THR A 672 39.79 22.93 14.49
C THR A 672 40.50 23.09 13.16
N GLU A 673 41.66 23.67 13.15
CA GLU A 673 42.56 23.62 12.01
C GLU A 673 42.90 22.18 11.66
N ASN A 674 43.24 21.92 10.39
CA ASN A 674 43.59 20.61 9.89
C ASN A 674 45.02 20.24 10.22
N ASN A 675 45.35 20.20 11.51
CA ASN A 675 46.60 19.71 12.03
C ASN A 675 46.42 18.95 13.35
N PRO A 676 47.29 17.99 13.71
CA PRO A 676 47.10 17.11 14.87
C PRO A 676 47.24 17.87 16.21
N GLU A 677 48.04 18.92 16.26
CA GLU A 677 48.25 19.75 17.47
C GLU A 677 46.93 20.45 17.87
N ALA A 678 46.29 21.14 16.92
CA ALA A 678 45.04 21.84 17.17
C ALA A 678 43.92 20.87 17.55
N LEU A 679 43.91 19.67 16.94
CA LEU A 679 42.91 18.64 17.24
C LEU A 679 43.11 18.11 18.67
N ALA A 680 44.33 17.79 19.08
CA ALA A 680 44.68 17.32 20.41
C ALA A 680 44.45 18.40 21.51
N GLU A 681 44.89 19.65 21.27
CA GLU A 681 44.69 20.76 22.19
C GLU A 681 43.20 21.04 22.45
N CYS A 682 42.39 21.07 21.40
CA CYS A 682 40.96 21.24 21.51
C CYS A 682 40.32 20.08 22.33
N ALA A 683 40.72 18.82 22.09
CA ALA A 683 40.26 17.68 22.86
C ALA A 683 40.60 17.80 24.34
N LEU A 684 41.84 18.12 24.68
CA LEU A 684 42.28 18.35 26.06
C LEU A 684 41.52 19.50 26.74
N ARG A 685 41.26 20.59 26.04
CA ARG A 685 40.45 21.71 26.55
C ARG A 685 39.04 21.22 26.92
N VAL A 686 38.37 20.51 26.03
CA VAL A 686 37.02 19.98 26.30
C VAL A 686 37.03 18.98 27.47
N LEU A 687 38.05 18.12 27.57
CA LEU A 687 38.16 17.14 28.65
C LEU A 687 38.45 17.76 30.02
N ARG A 688 39.15 18.88 30.07
CA ARG A 688 39.53 19.62 31.32
C ARG A 688 38.44 20.57 31.78
N ASP A 689 37.63 21.11 30.87
CA ASP A 689 36.57 22.06 31.17
C ASP A 689 35.20 21.32 31.27
N LYS A 690 34.78 21.03 32.48
CA LYS A 690 33.53 20.31 32.77
C LYS A 690 32.27 21.03 32.30
N GLU A 691 32.27 22.38 32.37
CA GLU A 691 31.11 23.17 31.90
C GLU A 691 30.97 23.08 30.40
N LEU A 692 32.07 23.28 29.66
CA LEU A 692 32.13 23.14 28.22
C LEU A 692 31.73 21.71 27.79
N TYR A 693 32.25 20.70 28.47
CA TYR A 693 31.91 19.28 28.24
C TYR A 693 30.42 19.05 28.35
N SER A 694 29.82 19.42 29.50
CA SER A 694 28.39 19.25 29.77
C SER A 694 27.54 20.04 28.78
N PHE A 695 27.93 21.24 28.43
CA PHE A 695 27.25 22.06 27.42
C PHE A 695 27.25 21.38 26.03
N MET A 696 28.40 20.87 25.57
CA MET A 696 28.52 20.14 24.31
C MET A 696 27.70 18.86 24.31
N SER A 697 27.76 18.07 25.39
CA SER A 697 27.03 16.84 25.57
C SER A 697 25.51 17.05 25.48
N ASN A 698 24.99 18.04 26.22
CA ASN A 698 23.56 18.38 26.21
C ASN A 698 23.11 18.94 24.86
N SER A 699 23.95 19.75 24.21
CA SER A 699 23.68 20.25 22.87
C SER A 699 23.53 19.12 21.87
N GLY A 700 24.39 18.11 21.92
CA GLY A 700 24.32 16.93 21.04
C GLY A 700 23.03 16.14 21.20
N ARG A 701 22.65 15.82 22.43
CA ARG A 701 21.40 15.13 22.76
C ARG A 701 20.17 15.91 22.27
N THR A 702 20.15 17.21 22.52
CA THR A 702 19.05 18.08 22.09
C THR A 702 18.93 18.17 20.56
N ARG A 703 20.08 18.27 19.87
CA ARG A 703 20.13 18.42 18.42
C ARG A 703 19.78 17.15 17.65
N MET A 704 20.28 16.03 18.12
CA MET A 704 20.10 14.75 17.46
C MET A 704 18.82 14.04 17.90
N GLY A 705 18.32 14.33 19.10
CA GLY A 705 17.10 13.78 19.65
C GLY A 705 17.24 12.32 20.14
N SER A 706 16.12 11.71 20.46
CA SER A 706 16.01 10.33 20.93
C SER A 706 15.79 9.35 19.77
N THR A 707 15.91 8.07 20.06
CA THR A 707 15.40 6.96 19.23
C THR A 707 13.88 6.86 19.27
N GLY A 708 13.25 6.06 18.40
CA GLY A 708 11.84 5.68 18.45
C GLY A 708 11.01 6.07 17.21
N ALA A 709 11.57 6.85 16.29
CA ALA A 709 10.84 7.26 15.06
C ALA A 709 10.41 6.07 14.21
N LEU A 710 11.29 5.09 14.00
CA LEU A 710 10.99 3.92 13.16
C LEU A 710 9.96 2.99 13.84
N ASP A 711 9.99 2.89 15.17
CA ASP A 711 8.97 2.13 15.90
C ASP A 711 7.60 2.80 15.81
N ASP A 712 7.54 4.13 15.86
CA ASP A 712 6.30 4.87 15.66
C ASP A 712 5.74 4.71 14.24
N ILE A 713 6.59 4.75 13.21
CA ILE A 713 6.20 4.45 11.83
C ILE A 713 5.58 3.06 11.72
N VAL A 714 6.24 2.04 12.29
CA VAL A 714 5.77 0.64 12.26
C VAL A 714 4.46 0.48 13.03
N ASN A 715 4.31 1.14 14.18
CA ASN A 715 3.08 1.14 14.98
C ASN A 715 1.93 1.82 14.23
N TYR A 716 2.19 2.98 13.62
CA TYR A 716 1.20 3.69 12.82
C TYR A 716 0.73 2.83 11.63
N ALA A 717 1.65 2.21 10.93
CA ALA A 717 1.35 1.31 9.82
C ALA A 717 0.48 0.13 10.28
N GLY A 718 0.80 -0.51 11.40
CA GLY A 718 0.02 -1.61 11.95
C GLY A 718 -1.40 -1.21 12.36
N GLN A 719 -1.50 -0.21 13.22
CA GLN A 719 -2.75 0.14 13.90
C GLN A 719 -3.66 1.04 13.05
N VAL A 720 -3.09 2.11 12.47
CA VAL A 720 -3.86 3.13 11.76
C VAL A 720 -4.13 2.71 10.32
N MET A 721 -3.10 2.21 9.62
CA MET A 721 -3.25 1.71 8.25
C MET A 721 -3.83 0.29 8.17
N GLY A 722 -4.01 -0.38 9.30
CA GLY A 722 -4.67 -1.67 9.42
C GLY A 722 -3.84 -2.86 8.90
N TRP A 723 -2.51 -2.77 8.87
CA TRP A 723 -1.66 -3.88 8.43
C TRP A 723 -1.67 -5.05 9.42
N ASP A 724 -1.84 -4.81 10.71
CA ASP A 724 -2.05 -5.87 11.71
C ASP A 724 -3.31 -6.71 11.38
N ILE A 725 -4.37 -6.07 10.89
CA ILE A 725 -5.61 -6.75 10.52
C ILE A 725 -5.43 -7.51 9.21
N ARG A 726 -4.76 -6.91 8.21
CA ARG A 726 -4.47 -7.56 6.91
C ARG A 726 -3.67 -8.84 7.09
N GLU A 727 -2.64 -8.81 7.92
CA GLU A 727 -1.82 -9.98 8.21
C GLU A 727 -2.62 -11.08 8.91
N ARG A 728 -3.46 -10.70 9.89
CA ARG A 728 -4.34 -11.64 10.58
C ARG A 728 -5.34 -12.29 9.63
N VAL A 729 -5.97 -11.51 8.75
CA VAL A 729 -6.92 -12.01 7.76
C VAL A 729 -6.23 -12.96 6.79
N TYR A 730 -5.07 -12.57 6.27
CA TYR A 730 -4.29 -13.42 5.38
C TYR A 730 -3.97 -14.78 6.04
N LYS A 731 -3.49 -14.77 7.28
CA LYS A 731 -3.19 -15.98 8.04
C LYS A 731 -4.41 -16.88 8.23
N LYS A 732 -5.58 -16.29 8.56
CA LYS A 732 -6.83 -17.05 8.68
C LYS A 732 -7.28 -17.64 7.34
N MET A 733 -7.15 -16.89 6.26
CA MET A 733 -7.52 -17.33 4.91
C MET A 733 -6.64 -18.48 4.43
N GLN A 734 -5.36 -18.51 4.80
CA GLN A 734 -4.42 -19.61 4.52
C GLN A 734 -4.71 -20.87 5.35
N ALA A 735 -5.11 -20.72 6.62
CA ALA A 735 -5.37 -21.85 7.49
C ALA A 735 -6.55 -22.68 6.96
N GLY A 736 -6.24 -23.88 6.41
CA GLY A 736 -7.24 -24.80 5.88
C GLY A 736 -7.45 -24.75 4.35
N THR A 737 -6.44 -24.30 3.58
CA THR A 737 -6.31 -24.60 2.12
C THR A 737 -5.45 -25.85 1.92
#